data_811ba687c83aa33d6c0b5459c790e796
#
_entry.id   811ba687c83aa33d6c0b5459c790e796
#
_cell.length_a   1.000
_cell.length_b   1.000
_cell.length_c   1.000
_cell.angle_alpha   90.00
_cell.angle_beta   90.00
_cell.angle_gamma   90.00
#
_symmetry.space_group_name_H-M   'P 1'
#
loop_
_entity.id
_entity.type
_entity.pdbx_description
1 polymer ?
#
loop_
_entity_poly.entity_id
_entity_poly.type
_entity_poly.pdbx_seq_one_letter_code
_entity_poly.pdbx_strand_id
1 'polypeptide(L)'
;MTDNKNQVKDEVLAYEMLESRGPKGAPKGDPVLSVRDLRVSFATEAGRVDAVRGVNFDLWGGRTLGIVGESGSGKSVTALSLIGLLDDNAHVEGSVKLKGEELLGKTDEEMSKLRGSRISMVFQDPLSALTPMFSIGDQLAEALLIHNPKMSKEDVHKRCVELLTLVGITDPEDRLDAYPHEFSGGMRQRVVIAIAIANNPEIIIADEPTTALDVTIQAQILDVLKVAQKETGAAVVIITHDLGVVAGIADDIMVMYAGAAVERASVDSLFANPAQPYTMGLLGAVPQPHVAAEHRLVPIKGNPPSLAAIPSGCPFSPRCPMAQEKCHRIEPKLEPFAAEEGHLVSCHRLAEIRDKHMTYQDVYPELEPLPAKWADVPRDQRPIVLEVKDLVKTFPIQSKGLIRRNKGTMTAVDHVSFKIHEGETMALVGESGSGKSTTLTQIMELMKPEGGSITVLGKNIADIGNNRERRELRKNLQVIFQDPMSSLDPRMPIYDVLAEPLKAQHWDDAKINKRIGELMYLVGINPDYVDRFPSQFSGGQRQRIAIARALATNPKILLLDEPIASLDVSIQAGIINLLEDLQAELKISYLFVAHDLAVIRHISDTVAVMHLGKIVEYGETEDVYTYPKDPYTQALLSAIPIPDPQIERTRKRLVYQDGKLVPAESLLPTKL
;
A
#
# COMPACT_ATOMS: atom_id res chain seq x y z
N MET A 1 -34.48 38.12 -10.78
CA MET A 1 -33.47 37.34 -11.49
C MET A 1 -32.05 37.93 -11.43
N THR A 2 -31.89 39.19 -11.05
CA THR A 2 -30.61 39.91 -10.91
C THR A 2 -29.96 39.72 -9.54
N ASP A 3 -30.71 39.53 -8.46
CA ASP A 3 -30.16 39.34 -7.11
C ASP A 3 -29.45 38.01 -6.91
N ASN A 4 -29.90 36.96 -7.58
CA ASN A 4 -29.31 35.60 -7.44
C ASN A 4 -27.94 35.47 -8.12
N LYS A 5 -27.64 36.30 -9.16
CA LYS A 5 -26.34 36.30 -9.83
C LYS A 5 -25.26 37.04 -9.05
N ASN A 6 -25.63 38.06 -8.28
CA ASN A 6 -24.69 38.81 -7.45
C ASN A 6 -24.37 38.01 -6.17
N GLN A 7 -25.36 37.35 -5.57
CA GLN A 7 -25.15 36.48 -4.40
C GLN A 7 -24.24 35.30 -4.71
N VAL A 8 -24.37 34.66 -5.90
CA VAL A 8 -23.49 33.59 -6.36
C VAL A 8 -22.07 34.10 -6.66
N LYS A 9 -21.92 35.35 -7.18
CA LYS A 9 -20.61 35.97 -7.38
C LYS A 9 -19.91 36.34 -6.08
N ASP A 10 -20.64 36.84 -5.10
CA ASP A 10 -20.10 37.18 -3.79
C ASP A 10 -19.74 35.91 -2.97
N GLU A 11 -20.51 34.83 -3.10
CA GLU A 11 -20.18 33.53 -2.53
C GLU A 11 -18.94 32.90 -3.19
N VAL A 12 -18.80 33.01 -4.53
CA VAL A 12 -17.63 32.51 -5.26
C VAL A 12 -16.39 33.35 -4.91
N LEU A 13 -16.49 34.68 -4.79
CA LEU A 13 -15.41 35.55 -4.36
C LEU A 13 -15.01 35.32 -2.90
N ALA A 14 -15.98 35.08 -2.01
CA ALA A 14 -15.70 34.70 -0.61
C ALA A 14 -15.03 33.33 -0.51
N TYR A 15 -15.42 32.39 -1.37
CA TYR A 15 -14.82 31.06 -1.47
C TYR A 15 -13.38 31.15 -2.03
N GLU A 16 -13.17 31.92 -3.10
CA GLU A 16 -11.83 32.20 -3.66
C GLU A 16 -10.91 32.92 -2.66
N MET A 17 -11.44 33.81 -1.81
CA MET A 17 -10.68 34.46 -0.75
C MET A 17 -10.34 33.55 0.44
N LEU A 18 -11.16 32.56 0.75
CA LEU A 18 -10.89 31.56 1.79
C LEU A 18 -9.88 30.52 1.28
N GLU A 19 -9.96 30.13 0.01
CA GLU A 19 -9.02 29.20 -0.62
C GLU A 19 -7.67 29.83 -0.96
N SER A 20 -7.60 31.16 -1.15
CA SER A 20 -6.35 31.89 -1.39
C SER A 20 -5.49 32.08 -0.12
N ARG A 21 -6.02 31.77 1.05
CA ARG A 21 -5.23 31.69 2.29
C ARG A 21 -4.63 30.30 2.36
N GLY A 22 -3.35 30.20 2.00
CA GLY A 22 -2.59 28.97 2.15
C GLY A 22 -2.66 28.40 3.56
N PRO A 23 -2.38 27.09 3.74
CA PRO A 23 -2.37 26.46 5.04
C PRO A 23 -1.40 27.16 5.99
N LYS A 24 -1.61 27.03 7.31
CA LYS A 24 -0.77 27.62 8.36
C LYS A 24 0.71 27.30 8.10
N GLY A 25 1.53 28.33 7.89
CA GLY A 25 2.94 28.17 7.54
C GLY A 25 3.26 28.15 6.04
N ALA A 26 2.29 28.40 5.16
CA ALA A 26 2.59 28.59 3.73
C ALA A 26 3.59 29.74 3.55
N PRO A 27 4.59 29.56 2.63
CA PRO A 27 5.55 30.60 2.33
C PRO A 27 4.84 31.88 1.82
N LYS A 28 5.40 33.05 2.16
CA LYS A 28 4.95 34.31 1.55
C LYS A 28 5.37 34.30 0.06
N GLY A 29 4.44 34.23 -0.85
CA GLY A 29 4.70 34.25 -2.28
C GLY A 29 3.63 33.49 -3.08
N ASP A 30 3.72 33.60 -4.42
CA ASP A 30 2.80 32.90 -5.31
C ASP A 30 3.08 31.39 -5.31
N PRO A 31 2.05 30.54 -5.39
CA PRO A 31 2.23 29.10 -5.49
C PRO A 31 2.93 28.71 -6.81
N VAL A 32 3.73 27.66 -6.76
CA VAL A 32 4.36 27.08 -7.95
C VAL A 32 3.30 26.43 -8.85
N LEU A 33 2.31 25.75 -8.24
CA LEU A 33 1.15 25.20 -8.95
C LEU A 33 -0.13 25.65 -8.26
N SER A 34 -1.11 26.08 -9.05
CA SER A 34 -2.45 26.44 -8.61
C SER A 34 -3.48 25.65 -9.39
N VAL A 35 -4.29 24.85 -8.70
CA VAL A 35 -5.35 24.01 -9.28
C VAL A 35 -6.70 24.54 -8.81
N ARG A 36 -7.63 24.79 -9.76
CA ARG A 36 -8.95 25.34 -9.47
C ARG A 36 -10.03 24.58 -10.22
N ASP A 37 -11.02 24.12 -9.49
CA ASP A 37 -12.22 23.39 -9.95
C ASP A 37 -11.87 22.29 -10.97
N LEU A 38 -10.79 21.55 -10.69
CA LEU A 38 -10.33 20.48 -11.57
C LEU A 38 -11.37 19.37 -11.62
N ARG A 39 -11.87 19.09 -12.82
CA ARG A 39 -12.84 18.03 -13.10
C ARG A 39 -12.32 17.13 -14.19
N VAL A 40 -12.44 15.83 -13.99
CA VAL A 40 -12.07 14.82 -15.00
C VAL A 40 -13.18 13.81 -15.13
N SER A 41 -13.65 13.63 -16.35
CA SER A 41 -14.64 12.59 -16.66
C SER A 41 -14.20 11.73 -17.83
N PHE A 42 -14.62 10.47 -17.82
CA PHE A 42 -14.35 9.52 -18.90
C PHE A 42 -15.64 9.11 -19.60
N ALA A 43 -15.59 9.07 -20.93
CA ALA A 43 -16.65 8.46 -21.71
C ALA A 43 -16.45 6.95 -21.73
N THR A 44 -17.39 6.18 -21.16
CA THR A 44 -17.35 4.71 -21.12
C THR A 44 -18.60 4.13 -21.79
N GLU A 45 -18.58 2.83 -22.11
CA GLU A 45 -19.77 2.12 -22.64
C GLU A 45 -20.97 2.20 -21.68
N ALA A 46 -20.73 2.29 -20.37
CA ALA A 46 -21.75 2.41 -19.33
C ALA A 46 -22.25 3.87 -19.11
N GLY A 47 -21.68 4.85 -19.84
CA GLY A 47 -21.98 6.27 -19.71
C GLY A 47 -20.78 7.11 -19.24
N ARG A 48 -21.05 8.35 -18.85
CA ARG A 48 -20.03 9.27 -18.31
C ARG A 48 -19.69 8.89 -16.87
N VAL A 49 -18.40 8.81 -16.57
CA VAL A 49 -17.85 8.55 -15.23
C VAL A 49 -17.05 9.77 -14.78
N ASP A 50 -17.51 10.46 -13.74
CA ASP A 50 -16.81 11.61 -13.16
C ASP A 50 -15.77 11.15 -12.13
N ALA A 51 -14.51 11.04 -12.56
CA ALA A 51 -13.40 10.54 -11.75
C ALA A 51 -12.81 11.59 -10.82
N VAL A 52 -12.85 12.89 -11.20
CA VAL A 52 -12.45 14.03 -10.36
C VAL A 52 -13.56 15.09 -10.45
N ARG A 53 -13.97 15.60 -9.27
CA ARG A 53 -15.19 16.40 -9.14
C ARG A 53 -14.96 17.73 -8.41
N GLY A 54 -14.17 18.64 -9.03
CA GLY A 54 -13.96 19.99 -8.52
C GLY A 54 -12.89 20.08 -7.41
N VAL A 55 -11.72 19.54 -7.68
CA VAL A 55 -10.59 19.56 -6.74
C VAL A 55 -9.83 20.88 -6.83
N ASN A 56 -9.49 21.45 -5.66
CA ASN A 56 -8.77 22.71 -5.52
C ASN A 56 -7.59 22.55 -4.58
N PHE A 57 -6.40 23.03 -4.98
CA PHE A 57 -5.23 23.10 -4.10
C PHE A 57 -4.14 24.00 -4.70
N ASP A 58 -3.21 24.42 -3.85
CA ASP A 58 -2.00 25.13 -4.22
C ASP A 58 -0.77 24.38 -3.73
N LEU A 59 0.34 24.48 -4.46
CA LEU A 59 1.65 23.93 -4.11
C LEU A 59 2.69 25.04 -4.06
N TRP A 60 3.54 24.99 -3.05
CA TRP A 60 4.67 25.91 -2.89
C TRP A 60 6.00 25.16 -2.98
N GLY A 61 7.01 25.81 -3.55
CA GLY A 61 8.35 25.23 -3.64
C GLY A 61 8.88 24.79 -2.27
N GLY A 62 9.50 23.62 -2.23
CA GLY A 62 10.03 23.01 -1.01
C GLY A 62 8.98 22.45 -0.04
N ARG A 63 7.68 22.44 -0.39
CA ARG A 63 6.63 21.81 0.41
C ARG A 63 6.09 20.53 -0.24
N THR A 64 5.55 19.66 0.61
CA THR A 64 4.95 18.39 0.18
C THR A 64 3.46 18.36 0.50
N LEU A 65 2.63 18.11 -0.53
CA LEU A 65 1.21 17.80 -0.40
C LEU A 65 1.01 16.29 -0.44
N GLY A 66 0.47 15.70 0.63
CA GLY A 66 0.00 14.33 0.66
C GLY A 66 -1.44 14.25 0.13
N ILE A 67 -1.69 13.37 -0.85
CA ILE A 67 -3.04 13.04 -1.32
C ILE A 67 -3.35 11.62 -0.91
N VAL A 68 -4.36 11.45 -0.05
CA VAL A 68 -4.73 10.14 0.50
C VAL A 68 -6.19 9.81 0.24
N GLY A 69 -6.53 8.52 0.33
CA GLY A 69 -7.90 8.01 0.16
C GLY A 69 -7.88 6.58 -0.37
N GLU A 70 -9.05 5.91 -0.34
CA GLU A 70 -9.20 4.55 -0.86
C GLU A 70 -8.99 4.48 -2.38
N SER A 71 -8.74 3.28 -2.90
CA SER A 71 -8.64 3.02 -4.34
C SER A 71 -9.90 3.49 -5.07
N GLY A 72 -9.73 4.09 -6.26
CA GLY A 72 -10.84 4.67 -7.02
C GLY A 72 -11.34 6.03 -6.49
N SER A 73 -10.67 6.66 -5.50
CA SER A 73 -11.06 8.01 -5.03
C SER A 73 -10.65 9.16 -5.98
N GLY A 74 -9.91 8.88 -7.07
CA GLY A 74 -9.51 9.85 -8.08
C GLY A 74 -8.08 10.39 -7.95
N LYS A 75 -7.26 9.89 -7.03
CA LYS A 75 -5.89 10.37 -6.75
C LYS A 75 -4.97 10.36 -7.97
N SER A 76 -4.75 9.19 -8.56
CA SER A 76 -3.86 9.05 -9.74
C SER A 76 -4.41 9.77 -10.97
N VAL A 77 -5.75 9.82 -11.14
CA VAL A 77 -6.37 10.60 -12.22
C VAL A 77 -6.11 12.09 -12.04
N THR A 78 -6.18 12.59 -10.79
CA THR A 78 -5.78 13.98 -10.47
C THR A 78 -4.32 14.22 -10.86
N ALA A 79 -3.39 13.34 -10.48
CA ALA A 79 -1.97 13.48 -10.82
C ALA A 79 -1.71 13.48 -12.33
N LEU A 80 -2.29 12.51 -13.06
CA LEU A 80 -2.13 12.39 -14.51
C LEU A 80 -2.72 13.59 -15.27
N SER A 81 -3.81 14.19 -14.76
CA SER A 81 -4.39 15.40 -15.37
C SER A 81 -3.48 16.62 -15.28
N LEU A 82 -2.66 16.74 -14.21
CA LEU A 82 -1.71 17.85 -14.05
C LEU A 82 -0.61 17.84 -15.12
N ILE A 83 -0.27 16.67 -15.62
CA ILE A 83 0.79 16.48 -16.63
C ILE A 83 0.24 16.15 -18.02
N GLY A 84 -1.08 16.12 -18.18
CA GLY A 84 -1.74 15.85 -19.46
C GLY A 84 -1.43 14.45 -20.01
N LEU A 85 -1.45 13.40 -19.17
CA LEU A 85 -1.22 11.99 -19.53
C LEU A 85 -2.46 11.13 -19.31
N LEU A 86 -3.64 11.71 -19.47
CA LEU A 86 -4.88 10.94 -19.47
C LEU A 86 -5.18 10.41 -20.88
N ASP A 87 -5.96 9.32 -20.94
CA ASP A 87 -6.40 8.71 -22.20
C ASP A 87 -7.30 9.67 -23.01
N ASP A 88 -7.38 9.47 -24.32
CA ASP A 88 -8.14 10.30 -25.26
C ASP A 88 -9.65 10.41 -24.97
N ASN A 89 -10.21 9.44 -24.23
CA ASN A 89 -11.61 9.44 -23.79
C ASN A 89 -11.86 10.28 -22.52
N ALA A 90 -10.81 10.91 -21.96
CA ALA A 90 -10.91 11.79 -20.81
C ALA A 90 -11.29 13.21 -21.24
N HIS A 91 -12.20 13.83 -20.49
CA HIS A 91 -12.54 15.23 -20.60
C HIS A 91 -12.13 15.96 -19.33
N VAL A 92 -11.25 16.97 -19.46
CA VAL A 92 -10.67 17.73 -18.35
C VAL A 92 -11.18 19.15 -18.38
N GLU A 93 -11.72 19.63 -17.26
CA GLU A 93 -12.22 20.99 -17.06
C GLU A 93 -11.56 21.63 -15.82
N GLY A 94 -11.62 22.96 -15.72
CA GLY A 94 -11.05 23.73 -14.62
C GLY A 94 -9.85 24.56 -15.05
N SER A 95 -8.89 24.77 -14.15
CA SER A 95 -7.64 25.50 -14.42
C SER A 95 -6.49 24.88 -13.63
N VAL A 96 -5.35 24.68 -14.30
CA VAL A 96 -4.09 24.21 -13.71
C VAL A 96 -2.98 25.16 -14.15
N LYS A 97 -2.48 25.99 -13.23
CA LYS A 97 -1.47 27.01 -13.54
C LYS A 97 -0.14 26.70 -12.90
N LEU A 98 0.90 26.56 -13.70
CA LEU A 98 2.29 26.46 -13.28
C LEU A 98 2.94 27.85 -13.31
N LYS A 99 3.22 28.45 -12.15
CA LYS A 99 3.71 29.84 -12.03
C LYS A 99 2.89 30.84 -12.86
N GLY A 100 1.57 30.69 -12.84
CA GLY A 100 0.63 31.55 -13.58
C GLY A 100 0.38 31.14 -15.04
N GLU A 101 1.14 30.21 -15.60
CA GLU A 101 0.96 29.67 -16.95
C GLU A 101 -0.07 28.54 -16.95
N GLU A 102 -1.16 28.66 -17.72
CA GLU A 102 -2.20 27.63 -17.83
C GLU A 102 -1.69 26.39 -18.57
N LEU A 103 -1.90 25.22 -17.98
CA LEU A 103 -1.49 23.93 -18.55
C LEU A 103 -2.61 23.24 -19.31
N LEU A 104 -3.88 23.42 -18.89
CA LEU A 104 -5.01 22.78 -19.56
C LEU A 104 -5.19 23.37 -20.96
N GLY A 105 -5.46 22.51 -21.93
CA GLY A 105 -5.63 22.90 -23.33
C GLY A 105 -4.32 23.04 -24.12
N LYS A 106 -3.15 22.86 -23.50
CA LYS A 106 -1.89 22.74 -24.23
C LYS A 106 -1.87 21.47 -25.09
N THR A 107 -1.22 21.56 -26.24
CA THR A 107 -0.96 20.38 -27.09
C THR A 107 0.06 19.43 -26.44
N ASP A 108 0.10 18.18 -26.89
CA ASP A 108 1.07 17.21 -26.39
C ASP A 108 2.52 17.66 -26.64
N GLU A 109 2.79 18.33 -27.78
CA GLU A 109 4.11 18.91 -28.07
C GLU A 109 4.48 20.05 -27.09
N GLU A 110 3.53 20.87 -26.66
CA GLU A 110 3.77 21.92 -25.66
C GLU A 110 3.98 21.30 -24.26
N MET A 111 3.18 20.31 -23.91
CA MET A 111 3.31 19.60 -22.63
C MET A 111 4.61 18.78 -22.56
N SER A 112 5.06 18.18 -23.66
CA SER A 112 6.33 17.42 -23.69
C SER A 112 7.54 18.27 -23.34
N LYS A 113 7.52 19.58 -23.62
CA LYS A 113 8.57 20.51 -23.23
C LYS A 113 8.59 20.79 -21.72
N LEU A 114 7.47 20.61 -21.04
CA LEU A 114 7.32 20.83 -19.59
C LEU A 114 7.54 19.54 -18.80
N ARG A 115 7.10 18.40 -19.35
CA ARG A 115 7.31 17.07 -18.72
C ARG A 115 8.79 16.77 -18.65
N GLY A 116 9.26 16.31 -17.48
CA GLY A 116 10.66 15.99 -17.23
C GLY A 116 11.59 17.20 -17.03
N SER A 117 11.18 18.42 -17.43
CA SER A 117 11.96 19.65 -17.23
C SER A 117 11.42 20.52 -16.10
N ARG A 118 10.11 20.75 -16.05
CA ARG A 118 9.46 21.58 -15.03
C ARG A 118 8.54 20.77 -14.11
N ILE A 119 7.85 19.77 -14.65
CA ILE A 119 7.00 18.84 -13.90
C ILE A 119 7.48 17.44 -14.23
N SER A 120 7.79 16.67 -13.20
CA SER A 120 8.19 15.26 -13.32
C SER A 120 7.26 14.35 -12.53
N MET A 121 7.16 13.08 -12.96
CA MET A 121 6.36 12.07 -12.29
C MET A 121 7.18 10.82 -12.01
N VAL A 122 7.03 10.29 -10.79
CA VAL A 122 7.47 8.97 -10.35
C VAL A 122 6.23 8.08 -10.35
N PHE A 123 6.19 7.09 -11.25
CA PHE A 123 5.05 6.18 -11.40
C PHE A 123 5.07 5.07 -10.37
N GLN A 124 3.91 4.47 -10.13
CA GLN A 124 3.69 3.40 -9.16
C GLN A 124 4.55 2.15 -9.45
N ASP A 125 4.62 1.73 -10.72
CA ASP A 125 5.42 0.57 -11.14
C ASP A 125 6.70 1.00 -11.86
N PRO A 126 7.88 0.77 -11.25
CA PRO A 126 9.15 1.11 -11.88
C PRO A 126 9.45 0.29 -13.13
N LEU A 127 8.83 -0.89 -13.31
CA LEU A 127 9.02 -1.71 -14.51
C LEU A 127 8.31 -1.12 -15.73
N SER A 128 7.19 -0.43 -15.52
CA SER A 128 6.50 0.27 -16.61
C SER A 128 7.21 1.56 -17.02
N ALA A 129 7.99 2.15 -16.11
CA ALA A 129 8.73 3.39 -16.36
C ALA A 129 10.12 3.16 -17.00
N LEU A 130 10.71 1.96 -16.84
CA LEU A 130 12.04 1.64 -17.36
C LEU A 130 11.95 0.69 -18.55
N THR A 131 12.61 1.06 -19.65
CA THR A 131 12.68 0.20 -20.84
C THR A 131 13.73 -0.89 -20.66
N PRO A 132 13.35 -2.19 -20.64
CA PRO A 132 14.27 -3.28 -20.28
C PRO A 132 15.40 -3.53 -21.29
N MET A 133 15.31 -2.96 -22.50
CA MET A 133 16.25 -3.14 -23.60
C MET A 133 17.41 -2.13 -23.58
N PHE A 134 17.29 -1.05 -22.80
CA PHE A 134 18.31 0.00 -22.70
C PHE A 134 19.01 -0.04 -21.34
N SER A 135 20.29 0.36 -21.31
CA SER A 135 21.03 0.50 -20.06
C SER A 135 20.46 1.64 -19.20
N ILE A 136 20.76 1.64 -17.93
CA ILE A 136 20.37 2.72 -17.02
C ILE A 136 21.00 4.05 -17.46
N GLY A 137 22.25 4.02 -17.88
CA GLY A 137 22.96 5.21 -18.41
C GLY A 137 22.31 5.79 -19.65
N ASP A 138 21.87 4.93 -20.60
CA ASP A 138 21.17 5.39 -21.81
C ASP A 138 19.86 6.10 -21.46
N GLN A 139 19.08 5.55 -20.53
CA GLN A 139 17.77 6.14 -20.13
C GLN A 139 17.93 7.45 -19.35
N LEU A 140 18.95 7.56 -18.50
CA LEU A 140 19.29 8.82 -17.83
C LEU A 140 19.79 9.87 -18.82
N ALA A 141 20.67 9.47 -19.77
CA ALA A 141 21.19 10.35 -20.81
C ALA A 141 20.06 10.86 -21.73
N GLU A 142 19.13 10.00 -22.10
CA GLU A 142 17.93 10.38 -22.88
C GLU A 142 17.12 11.47 -22.16
N ALA A 143 16.81 11.27 -20.86
CA ALA A 143 16.07 12.25 -20.07
C ALA A 143 16.76 13.62 -19.99
N LEU A 144 18.10 13.66 -19.98
CA LEU A 144 18.89 14.89 -20.01
C LEU A 144 18.89 15.54 -21.39
N LEU A 145 19.16 14.75 -22.45
CA LEU A 145 19.38 15.27 -23.80
C LEU A 145 18.12 15.73 -24.50
N ILE A 146 16.94 15.20 -24.17
CA ILE A 146 15.64 15.68 -24.69
C ILE A 146 15.47 17.16 -24.37
N HIS A 147 15.85 17.60 -23.18
CA HIS A 147 15.71 19.00 -22.74
C HIS A 147 17.00 19.81 -22.92
N ASN A 148 18.17 19.17 -23.02
CA ASN A 148 19.46 19.81 -23.15
C ASN A 148 20.25 19.22 -24.35
N PRO A 149 19.78 19.39 -25.61
CA PRO A 149 20.37 18.72 -26.77
C PRO A 149 21.81 19.16 -27.10
N LYS A 150 22.30 20.23 -26.48
CA LYS A 150 23.67 20.72 -26.65
C LYS A 150 24.65 20.30 -25.57
N MET A 151 24.19 19.50 -24.60
CA MET A 151 25.02 19.02 -23.50
C MET A 151 26.12 18.09 -24.04
N SER A 152 27.36 18.26 -23.58
CA SER A 152 28.46 17.41 -24.02
C SER A 152 28.31 15.98 -23.46
N LYS A 153 28.90 15.00 -24.15
CA LYS A 153 28.87 13.60 -23.66
C LYS A 153 29.50 13.46 -22.28
N GLU A 154 30.54 14.25 -22.01
CA GLU A 154 31.23 14.25 -20.72
C GLU A 154 30.34 14.81 -19.61
N ASP A 155 29.65 15.93 -19.88
CA ASP A 155 28.73 16.51 -18.91
C ASP A 155 27.51 15.61 -18.66
N VAL A 156 26.98 14.94 -19.70
CA VAL A 156 25.90 13.95 -19.56
C VAL A 156 26.34 12.81 -18.67
N HIS A 157 27.52 12.21 -18.94
CA HIS A 157 28.04 11.10 -18.14
C HIS A 157 28.25 11.52 -16.69
N LYS A 158 28.90 12.67 -16.47
CA LYS A 158 29.09 13.22 -15.12
C LYS A 158 27.76 13.40 -14.39
N ARG A 159 26.75 13.99 -15.05
CA ARG A 159 25.43 14.21 -14.46
C ARG A 159 24.71 12.89 -14.16
N CYS A 160 24.83 11.87 -15.01
CA CYS A 160 24.27 10.52 -14.74
C CYS A 160 24.88 9.90 -13.48
N VAL A 161 26.20 10.00 -13.31
CA VAL A 161 26.90 9.51 -12.10
C VAL A 161 26.42 10.29 -10.86
N GLU A 162 26.35 11.63 -10.95
CA GLU A 162 25.82 12.48 -9.86
C GLU A 162 24.39 12.05 -9.45
N LEU A 163 23.49 11.83 -10.42
CA LEU A 163 22.13 11.42 -10.19
C LEU A 163 22.03 10.06 -9.49
N LEU A 164 22.80 9.05 -9.96
CA LEU A 164 22.82 7.74 -9.30
C LEU A 164 23.42 7.82 -7.89
N THR A 165 24.43 8.67 -7.69
CA THR A 165 25.00 8.93 -6.36
C THR A 165 23.96 9.58 -5.44
N LEU A 166 23.22 10.58 -5.92
CA LEU A 166 22.21 11.31 -5.17
C LEU A 166 21.09 10.38 -4.67
N VAL A 167 20.69 9.41 -5.49
CA VAL A 167 19.69 8.43 -5.10
C VAL A 167 20.27 7.23 -4.33
N GLY A 168 21.55 7.26 -3.99
CA GLY A 168 22.21 6.25 -3.16
C GLY A 168 22.42 4.90 -3.86
N ILE A 169 22.67 4.90 -5.18
CA ILE A 169 23.12 3.70 -5.90
C ILE A 169 24.63 3.55 -5.68
N THR A 170 25.04 2.38 -5.18
CA THR A 170 26.45 2.02 -4.99
C THR A 170 27.13 1.75 -6.34
N ASP A 171 28.41 2.11 -6.44
CA ASP A 171 29.24 1.94 -7.64
C ASP A 171 28.57 2.53 -8.90
N PRO A 172 28.18 3.84 -8.87
CA PRO A 172 27.31 4.45 -9.88
C PRO A 172 27.91 4.39 -11.28
N GLU A 173 29.22 4.48 -11.45
CA GLU A 173 29.90 4.37 -12.75
C GLU A 173 29.66 2.99 -13.40
N ASP A 174 29.90 1.91 -12.66
CA ASP A 174 29.72 0.54 -13.14
C ASP A 174 28.23 0.23 -13.40
N ARG A 175 27.32 0.92 -12.71
CA ARG A 175 25.87 0.72 -12.81
C ARG A 175 25.24 1.42 -14.01
N LEU A 176 25.90 2.38 -14.65
CA LEU A 176 25.40 3.00 -15.88
C LEU A 176 25.21 2.02 -17.02
N ASP A 177 26.10 1.03 -17.16
CA ASP A 177 26.04 0.01 -18.21
C ASP A 177 25.08 -1.15 -17.86
N ALA A 178 24.56 -1.20 -16.66
CA ALA A 178 23.66 -2.25 -16.22
C ALA A 178 22.22 -2.03 -16.74
N TYR A 179 21.48 -3.13 -16.90
CA TYR A 179 20.09 -3.12 -17.39
C TYR A 179 19.08 -3.16 -16.22
N PRO A 180 17.84 -2.69 -16.41
CA PRO A 180 16.82 -2.67 -15.36
C PRO A 180 16.61 -4.02 -14.65
N HIS A 181 16.71 -5.14 -15.37
CA HIS A 181 16.52 -6.47 -14.79
C HIS A 181 17.67 -6.92 -13.86
N GLU A 182 18.80 -6.22 -13.86
CA GLU A 182 19.93 -6.46 -12.96
C GLU A 182 19.80 -5.73 -11.61
N PHE A 183 18.79 -4.86 -11.49
CA PHE A 183 18.51 -4.09 -10.29
C PHE A 183 17.37 -4.73 -9.46
N SER A 184 17.46 -4.61 -8.13
CA SER A 184 16.34 -4.92 -7.24
C SER A 184 15.18 -3.94 -7.43
N GLY A 185 13.98 -4.25 -6.89
CA GLY A 185 12.82 -3.37 -6.96
C GLY A 185 13.12 -1.96 -6.43
N GLY A 186 13.70 -1.86 -5.25
CA GLY A 186 14.08 -0.58 -4.65
C GLY A 186 15.17 0.18 -5.42
N MET A 187 16.13 -0.52 -6.02
CA MET A 187 17.13 0.12 -6.89
C MET A 187 16.48 0.67 -8.16
N ARG A 188 15.54 -0.05 -8.79
CA ARG A 188 14.79 0.46 -9.94
C ARG A 188 14.00 1.70 -9.59
N GLN A 189 13.32 1.72 -8.44
CA GLN A 189 12.58 2.89 -7.98
C GLN A 189 13.48 4.10 -7.77
N ARG A 190 14.68 3.92 -7.21
CA ARG A 190 15.68 4.99 -7.07
C ARG A 190 16.13 5.52 -8.44
N VAL A 191 16.32 4.64 -9.44
CA VAL A 191 16.64 5.07 -10.81
C VAL A 191 15.50 5.88 -11.43
N VAL A 192 14.23 5.46 -11.24
CA VAL A 192 13.07 6.24 -11.70
C VAL A 192 13.05 7.63 -11.04
N ILE A 193 13.36 7.73 -9.76
CA ILE A 193 13.50 9.02 -9.07
C ILE A 193 14.67 9.83 -9.67
N ALA A 194 15.81 9.20 -9.95
CA ALA A 194 16.95 9.86 -10.59
C ALA A 194 16.58 10.46 -11.97
N ILE A 195 15.82 9.72 -12.78
CA ILE A 195 15.26 10.20 -14.06
C ILE A 195 14.32 11.38 -13.81
N ALA A 196 13.42 11.28 -12.83
CA ALA A 196 12.45 12.33 -12.53
C ALA A 196 13.12 13.67 -12.13
N ILE A 197 14.28 13.62 -11.45
CA ILE A 197 15.00 14.82 -10.99
C ILE A 197 16.14 15.27 -11.93
N ALA A 198 16.36 14.58 -13.04
CA ALA A 198 17.50 14.80 -13.93
C ALA A 198 17.68 16.26 -14.34
N ASN A 199 16.60 16.95 -14.64
CA ASN A 199 16.55 18.33 -15.09
C ASN A 199 16.15 19.35 -14.00
N ASN A 200 16.22 18.99 -12.72
CA ASN A 200 15.84 19.83 -11.57
C ASN A 200 14.41 20.43 -11.72
N PRO A 201 13.37 19.59 -11.75
CA PRO A 201 12.01 20.06 -11.96
C PRO A 201 11.51 20.94 -10.80
N GLU A 202 10.54 21.80 -11.10
CA GLU A 202 9.86 22.64 -10.11
C GLU A 202 8.82 21.86 -9.30
N ILE A 203 8.29 20.76 -9.87
CA ILE A 203 7.29 19.88 -9.25
C ILE A 203 7.67 18.43 -9.49
N ILE A 204 7.60 17.63 -8.43
CA ILE A 204 7.72 16.17 -8.46
C ILE A 204 6.39 15.57 -8.01
N ILE A 205 5.75 14.79 -8.86
CA ILE A 205 4.55 14.03 -8.53
C ILE A 205 4.99 12.57 -8.29
N ALA A 206 4.75 12.04 -7.11
CA ALA A 206 5.08 10.66 -6.76
C ALA A 206 3.77 9.88 -6.50
N ASP A 207 3.37 9.06 -7.47
CA ASP A 207 2.15 8.26 -7.37
C ASP A 207 2.50 6.89 -6.80
N GLU A 208 2.14 6.67 -5.55
CA GLU A 208 2.41 5.47 -4.77
C GLU A 208 3.87 4.97 -4.88
N PRO A 209 4.87 5.80 -4.63
CA PRO A 209 6.27 5.50 -4.95
C PRO A 209 6.87 4.36 -4.12
N THR A 210 6.17 3.90 -3.10
CA THR A 210 6.62 2.87 -2.15
C THR A 210 5.75 1.62 -2.14
N THR A 211 4.72 1.54 -2.99
CA THR A 211 3.84 0.36 -3.08
C THR A 211 4.62 -0.88 -3.49
N ALA A 212 4.30 -2.02 -2.88
CA ALA A 212 4.96 -3.32 -3.06
C ALA A 212 6.46 -3.36 -2.70
N LEU A 213 6.95 -2.39 -1.94
CA LEU A 213 8.30 -2.41 -1.37
C LEU A 213 8.26 -2.82 0.11
N ASP A 214 9.31 -3.49 0.57
CA ASP A 214 9.46 -3.75 2.00
C ASP A 214 9.73 -2.45 2.78
N VAL A 215 9.47 -2.49 4.08
CA VAL A 215 9.47 -1.31 4.95
C VAL A 215 10.84 -0.59 4.99
N THR A 216 11.94 -1.31 4.86
CA THR A 216 13.29 -0.71 4.86
C THR A 216 13.57 0.03 3.57
N ILE A 217 13.21 -0.56 2.43
CA ILE A 217 13.32 0.07 1.10
C ILE A 217 12.34 1.25 1.01
N GLN A 218 11.11 1.11 1.50
CA GLN A 218 10.14 2.20 1.58
C GLN A 218 10.75 3.42 2.29
N ALA A 219 11.30 3.23 3.49
CA ALA A 219 11.94 4.29 4.26
C ALA A 219 13.09 4.97 3.48
N GLN A 220 13.93 4.19 2.81
CA GLN A 220 15.03 4.69 1.99
C GLN A 220 14.54 5.49 0.77
N ILE A 221 13.46 5.07 0.11
CA ILE A 221 12.86 5.81 -1.02
C ILE A 221 12.31 7.16 -0.56
N LEU A 222 11.67 7.21 0.60
CA LEU A 222 11.18 8.47 1.18
C LEU A 222 12.32 9.42 1.52
N ASP A 223 13.45 8.91 2.02
CA ASP A 223 14.66 9.71 2.25
C ASP A 223 15.23 10.27 0.95
N VAL A 224 15.29 9.46 -0.10
CA VAL A 224 15.73 9.90 -1.44
C VAL A 224 14.82 11.00 -1.97
N LEU A 225 13.50 10.90 -1.80
CA LEU A 225 12.56 11.94 -2.20
C LEU A 225 12.77 13.24 -1.40
N LYS A 226 13.03 13.16 -0.09
CA LYS A 226 13.36 14.34 0.73
C LYS A 226 14.67 15.01 0.28
N VAL A 227 15.69 14.20 -0.03
CA VAL A 227 16.97 14.71 -0.56
C VAL A 227 16.74 15.38 -1.91
N ALA A 228 16.02 14.72 -2.84
CA ALA A 228 15.68 15.25 -4.14
C ALA A 228 14.92 16.59 -4.06
N GLN A 229 13.92 16.68 -3.17
CA GLN A 229 13.18 17.91 -2.88
C GLN A 229 14.09 19.04 -2.39
N LYS A 230 14.97 18.73 -1.45
CA LYS A 230 15.89 19.71 -0.85
C LYS A 230 16.90 20.24 -1.88
N GLU A 231 17.44 19.37 -2.72
CA GLU A 231 18.43 19.74 -3.74
C GLU A 231 17.80 20.55 -4.89
N THR A 232 16.60 20.17 -5.33
CA THR A 232 15.92 20.87 -6.44
C THR A 232 15.09 22.08 -5.98
N GLY A 233 14.71 22.16 -4.71
CA GLY A 233 13.72 23.12 -4.20
C GLY A 233 12.29 22.86 -4.72
N ALA A 234 12.04 21.70 -5.31
CA ALA A 234 10.76 21.34 -5.91
C ALA A 234 9.63 21.28 -4.89
N ALA A 235 8.41 21.59 -5.35
CA ALA A 235 7.19 21.17 -4.66
C ALA A 235 6.96 19.68 -4.92
N VAL A 236 6.51 18.93 -3.91
CA VAL A 236 6.23 17.49 -4.03
C VAL A 236 4.74 17.23 -3.84
N VAL A 237 4.16 16.42 -4.71
CA VAL A 237 2.87 15.77 -4.49
C VAL A 237 3.14 14.30 -4.26
N ILE A 238 2.78 13.78 -3.10
CA ILE A 238 2.87 12.34 -2.82
C ILE A 238 1.47 11.76 -2.70
N ILE A 239 1.19 10.76 -3.52
CA ILE A 239 -0.04 9.98 -3.45
C ILE A 239 0.29 8.67 -2.75
N THR A 240 -0.45 8.34 -1.73
CA THR A 240 -0.31 7.07 -1.00
C THR A 240 -1.59 6.75 -0.22
N HIS A 241 -1.77 5.48 0.09
CA HIS A 241 -2.78 5.02 1.04
C HIS A 241 -2.18 4.84 2.46
N ASP A 242 -0.87 4.95 2.63
CA ASP A 242 -0.17 4.81 3.91
C ASP A 242 -0.10 6.16 4.65
N LEU A 243 -0.90 6.28 5.72
CA LEU A 243 -0.96 7.48 6.55
C LEU A 243 0.32 7.70 7.37
N GLY A 244 1.06 6.66 7.72
CA GLY A 244 2.36 6.78 8.38
C GLY A 244 3.41 7.43 7.46
N VAL A 245 3.40 7.10 6.17
CA VAL A 245 4.24 7.76 5.16
C VAL A 245 3.92 9.25 5.10
N VAL A 246 2.63 9.60 5.01
CA VAL A 246 2.21 11.01 4.94
C VAL A 246 2.59 11.77 6.21
N ALA A 247 2.40 11.18 7.39
CA ALA A 247 2.82 11.76 8.66
C ALA A 247 4.31 12.15 8.69
N GLY A 248 5.15 11.34 8.02
CA GLY A 248 6.61 11.54 8.00
C GLY A 248 7.13 12.55 6.96
N ILE A 249 6.41 12.77 5.84
CA ILE A 249 6.94 13.54 4.71
C ILE A 249 6.09 14.76 4.32
N ALA A 250 4.77 14.72 4.52
CA ALA A 250 3.89 15.77 4.03
C ALA A 250 3.83 16.99 4.98
N ASP A 251 3.70 18.19 4.41
CA ASP A 251 3.38 19.41 5.14
C ASP A 251 1.87 19.61 5.23
N ASP A 252 1.19 19.35 4.10
CA ASP A 252 -0.25 19.46 3.93
C ASP A 252 -0.82 18.13 3.46
N ILE A 253 -2.07 17.88 3.79
CA ILE A 253 -2.77 16.66 3.42
C ILE A 253 -4.14 16.99 2.82
N MET A 254 -4.49 16.28 1.76
CA MET A 254 -5.80 16.29 1.13
C MET A 254 -6.36 14.89 1.10
N VAL A 255 -7.49 14.68 1.77
CA VAL A 255 -8.20 13.40 1.78
C VAL A 255 -9.23 13.40 0.67
N MET A 256 -9.16 12.41 -0.24
CA MET A 256 -10.07 12.26 -1.37
C MET A 256 -11.02 11.09 -1.18
N TYR A 257 -12.30 11.32 -1.51
CA TYR A 257 -13.32 10.28 -1.55
C TYR A 257 -14.27 10.49 -2.74
N ALA A 258 -14.51 9.44 -3.52
CA ALA A 258 -15.41 9.46 -4.68
C ALA A 258 -15.17 10.67 -5.63
N GLY A 259 -13.91 10.96 -5.95
CA GLY A 259 -13.50 12.01 -6.89
C GLY A 259 -13.43 13.43 -6.32
N ALA A 260 -13.73 13.65 -5.04
CA ALA A 260 -13.72 14.97 -4.42
C ALA A 260 -12.80 15.02 -3.19
N ALA A 261 -12.27 16.21 -2.90
CA ALA A 261 -11.61 16.45 -1.62
C ALA A 261 -12.66 16.54 -0.51
N VAL A 262 -12.52 15.74 0.55
CA VAL A 262 -13.47 15.71 1.67
C VAL A 262 -12.90 16.34 2.94
N GLU A 263 -11.59 16.39 3.07
CA GLU A 263 -10.88 17.09 4.14
C GLU A 263 -9.52 17.56 3.65
N ARG A 264 -9.09 18.76 4.05
CA ARG A 264 -7.80 19.35 3.74
C ARG A 264 -7.30 20.15 4.93
N ALA A 265 -6.05 19.91 5.36
CA ALA A 265 -5.42 20.61 6.46
C ALA A 265 -3.90 20.51 6.40
N SER A 266 -3.18 21.20 7.31
CA SER A 266 -1.81 20.81 7.62
C SER A 266 -1.80 19.39 8.20
N VAL A 267 -0.72 18.64 7.98
CA VAL A 267 -0.63 17.27 8.49
C VAL A 267 -0.81 17.22 10.01
N ASP A 268 -0.20 18.16 10.74
CA ASP A 268 -0.32 18.22 12.20
C ASP A 268 -1.77 18.46 12.66
N SER A 269 -2.50 19.35 11.97
CA SER A 269 -3.91 19.65 12.28
C SER A 269 -4.82 18.46 11.99
N LEU A 270 -4.64 17.80 10.85
CA LEU A 270 -5.49 16.67 10.45
C LEU A 270 -5.31 15.47 11.39
N PHE A 271 -4.06 15.14 11.77
CA PHE A 271 -3.81 14.03 12.69
C PHE A 271 -4.27 14.33 14.11
N ALA A 272 -4.13 15.59 14.58
CA ALA A 272 -4.59 15.98 15.90
C ALA A 272 -6.11 16.11 16.01
N ASN A 273 -6.77 16.62 14.95
CA ASN A 273 -8.20 16.96 14.96
C ASN A 273 -8.87 16.55 13.62
N PRO A 274 -8.91 15.25 13.26
CA PRO A 274 -9.65 14.82 12.09
C PRO A 274 -11.13 15.14 12.27
N ALA A 275 -11.78 15.70 11.26
CA ALA A 275 -13.15 16.19 11.41
C ALA A 275 -14.16 15.56 10.41
N GLN A 276 -13.68 15.00 9.32
CA GLN A 276 -14.54 14.27 8.41
C GLN A 276 -14.64 12.79 8.84
N PRO A 277 -15.85 12.23 9.03
CA PRO A 277 -15.99 10.85 9.50
C PRO A 277 -15.24 9.79 8.69
N TYR A 278 -15.03 10.00 7.39
CA TYR A 278 -14.20 9.12 6.57
C TYR A 278 -12.72 9.18 6.97
N THR A 279 -12.19 10.39 7.18
CA THR A 279 -10.81 10.59 7.66
C THR A 279 -10.61 9.95 9.03
N MET A 280 -11.57 10.15 9.95
CA MET A 280 -11.57 9.49 11.26
C MET A 280 -11.52 7.96 11.10
N GLY A 281 -12.35 7.41 10.20
CA GLY A 281 -12.36 5.96 9.93
C GLY A 281 -11.08 5.44 9.31
N LEU A 282 -10.44 6.22 8.42
CA LEU A 282 -9.12 5.85 7.87
C LEU A 282 -8.04 5.79 8.96
N LEU A 283 -7.97 6.82 9.81
CA LEU A 283 -6.99 6.88 10.91
C LEU A 283 -7.23 5.76 11.94
N GLY A 284 -8.51 5.46 12.26
CA GLY A 284 -8.87 4.39 13.19
C GLY A 284 -8.66 2.98 12.66
N ALA A 285 -8.55 2.82 11.34
CA ALA A 285 -8.31 1.52 10.70
C ALA A 285 -6.81 1.15 10.62
N VAL A 286 -5.90 2.10 10.88
CA VAL A 286 -4.45 1.86 10.80
C VAL A 286 -3.96 1.15 12.07
N PRO A 287 -3.31 -0.02 11.97
CA PRO A 287 -2.64 -0.63 13.12
C PRO A 287 -1.53 0.28 13.65
N GLN A 288 -1.45 0.43 14.96
CA GLN A 288 -0.44 1.26 15.61
C GLN A 288 0.79 0.42 15.98
N PRO A 289 1.94 0.60 15.33
CA PRO A 289 3.09 -0.30 15.50
C PRO A 289 3.77 -0.20 16.87
N HIS A 290 3.50 0.86 17.65
CA HIS A 290 4.10 1.12 18.95
C HIS A 290 3.18 0.80 20.15
N VAL A 291 1.95 0.34 19.87
CA VAL A 291 0.98 -0.05 20.89
C VAL A 291 0.68 -1.53 20.75
N ALA A 292 0.63 -2.26 21.87
CA ALA A 292 0.21 -3.66 21.87
C ALA A 292 -1.23 -3.78 21.36
N ALA A 293 -1.54 -4.87 20.65
CA ALA A 293 -2.86 -5.12 20.10
C ALA A 293 -3.86 -5.50 21.21
N GLU A 294 -4.35 -4.51 21.93
CA GLU A 294 -5.38 -4.70 22.97
C GLU A 294 -6.81 -4.73 22.39
N HIS A 295 -7.00 -4.13 21.21
CA HIS A 295 -8.31 -3.91 20.59
C HIS A 295 -8.32 -4.34 19.13
N ARG A 296 -9.46 -4.82 18.66
CA ARG A 296 -9.68 -5.16 17.24
C ARG A 296 -9.64 -3.89 16.38
N LEU A 297 -9.16 -4.04 15.13
CA LEU A 297 -9.17 -2.95 14.17
C LEU A 297 -10.61 -2.55 13.83
N VAL A 298 -10.86 -1.26 13.64
CA VAL A 298 -12.20 -0.76 13.32
C VAL A 298 -12.29 -0.35 11.85
N PRO A 299 -12.70 -1.27 10.94
CA PRO A 299 -12.80 -0.99 9.51
C PRO A 299 -13.99 -0.08 9.19
N ILE A 300 -13.87 0.73 8.14
CA ILE A 300 -15.00 1.43 7.57
C ILE A 300 -15.91 0.42 6.85
N LYS A 301 -17.13 0.25 7.33
CA LYS A 301 -18.08 -0.73 6.79
C LYS A 301 -18.50 -0.39 5.36
N GLY A 302 -18.79 -1.42 4.55
CA GLY A 302 -19.27 -1.28 3.18
C GLY A 302 -18.15 -0.99 2.17
N ASN A 303 -18.52 -0.75 0.93
CA ASN A 303 -17.59 -0.46 -0.17
C ASN A 303 -17.71 0.99 -0.62
N PRO A 304 -16.64 1.61 -1.16
CA PRO A 304 -16.75 2.89 -1.85
C PRO A 304 -17.81 2.83 -2.96
N PRO A 305 -18.53 3.93 -3.21
CA PRO A 305 -19.50 3.97 -4.30
C PRO A 305 -18.79 3.84 -5.64
N SER A 306 -19.47 3.24 -6.61
CA SER A 306 -19.01 3.29 -8.01
C SER A 306 -19.06 4.73 -8.50
N LEU A 307 -17.99 5.20 -9.14
CA LEU A 307 -17.96 6.54 -9.76
C LEU A 307 -19.00 6.70 -10.89
N ALA A 308 -19.53 5.59 -11.43
CA ALA A 308 -20.65 5.60 -12.36
C ALA A 308 -22.02 5.76 -11.68
N ALA A 309 -22.10 5.61 -10.36
CA ALA A 309 -23.35 5.66 -9.58
C ALA A 309 -23.11 6.28 -8.19
N ILE A 310 -22.64 7.53 -8.19
CA ILE A 310 -22.38 8.29 -6.96
C ILE A 310 -23.74 8.67 -6.31
N PRO A 311 -23.91 8.53 -4.98
CA PRO A 311 -25.09 9.00 -4.27
C PRO A 311 -25.37 10.48 -4.51
N SER A 312 -26.64 10.88 -4.56
CA SER A 312 -27.06 12.27 -4.83
C SER A 312 -26.70 13.27 -3.73
N GLY A 313 -26.52 12.77 -2.49
CA GLY A 313 -26.08 13.57 -1.35
C GLY A 313 -24.58 13.40 -1.07
N CYS A 314 -24.20 13.36 0.21
CA CYS A 314 -22.84 13.07 0.62
C CYS A 314 -22.43 11.68 0.12
N PRO A 315 -21.37 11.55 -0.71
CA PRO A 315 -20.94 10.26 -1.26
C PRO A 315 -20.59 9.23 -0.18
N PHE A 316 -20.16 9.69 1.00
CA PHE A 316 -19.84 8.83 2.12
C PHE A 316 -21.06 8.42 2.96
N SER A 317 -22.24 9.03 2.76
CA SER A 317 -23.42 8.80 3.60
C SER A 317 -23.85 7.32 3.74
N PRO A 318 -23.70 6.43 2.73
CA PRO A 318 -24.05 5.02 2.89
C PRO A 318 -23.14 4.23 3.85
N ARG A 319 -21.95 4.76 4.12
CA ARG A 319 -20.92 4.14 4.99
C ARG A 319 -20.72 4.90 6.31
N CYS A 320 -21.26 6.12 6.39
CA CYS A 320 -21.03 7.03 7.51
C CYS A 320 -21.87 6.63 8.73
N PRO A 321 -21.26 6.33 9.90
CA PRO A 321 -22.03 6.03 11.13
C PRO A 321 -22.86 7.20 11.61
N MET A 322 -22.48 8.44 11.23
CA MET A 322 -23.16 9.68 11.63
C MET A 322 -24.16 10.18 10.59
N ALA A 323 -24.50 9.40 9.54
CA ALA A 323 -25.37 9.85 8.47
C ALA A 323 -26.76 10.28 8.97
N GLN A 324 -27.28 11.39 8.43
CA GLN A 324 -28.61 11.93 8.68
C GLN A 324 -29.37 12.06 7.35
N GLU A 325 -30.69 12.31 7.41
CA GLU A 325 -31.54 12.51 6.24
C GLU A 325 -30.95 13.54 5.26
N LYS A 326 -30.42 14.66 5.78
CA LYS A 326 -29.77 15.70 4.97
C LYS A 326 -28.58 15.15 4.17
N CYS A 327 -27.79 14.23 4.78
CA CYS A 327 -26.61 13.64 4.14
C CYS A 327 -26.97 12.82 2.90
N HIS A 328 -28.16 12.23 2.84
CA HIS A 328 -28.62 11.44 1.69
C HIS A 328 -29.16 12.29 0.54
N ARG A 329 -29.41 13.58 0.76
CA ARG A 329 -30.06 14.47 -0.23
C ARG A 329 -29.16 15.57 -0.76
N ILE A 330 -28.23 16.08 0.05
CA ILE A 330 -27.42 17.25 -0.26
C ILE A 330 -25.96 16.87 -0.08
N GLU A 331 -25.14 17.14 -1.07
CA GLU A 331 -23.68 17.00 -0.96
C GLU A 331 -23.11 18.17 -0.14
N PRO A 332 -22.34 17.91 0.94
CA PRO A 332 -21.72 18.98 1.71
C PRO A 332 -20.57 19.61 0.91
N LYS A 333 -20.38 20.93 1.09
CA LYS A 333 -19.22 21.65 0.56
C LYS A 333 -18.07 21.62 1.57
N LEU A 334 -16.86 21.89 1.09
CA LEU A 334 -15.70 22.13 1.96
C LEU A 334 -15.92 23.46 2.71
N GLU A 335 -15.95 23.41 4.04
CA GLU A 335 -16.15 24.55 4.92
C GLU A 335 -15.02 24.62 5.98
N PRO A 336 -14.63 25.81 6.47
CA PRO A 336 -13.64 25.93 7.56
C PRO A 336 -14.11 25.20 8.82
N PHE A 337 -13.22 24.37 9.40
CA PHE A 337 -13.56 23.57 10.58
C PHE A 337 -13.39 24.36 11.89
N ALA A 338 -12.29 25.08 12.04
CA ALA A 338 -11.96 25.79 13.28
C ALA A 338 -11.32 27.15 12.99
N ALA A 339 -10.88 27.84 14.05
CA ALA A 339 -10.07 29.05 13.94
C ALA A 339 -8.68 28.80 13.32
N GLU A 340 -8.34 27.55 13.01
CA GLU A 340 -7.11 27.18 12.29
C GLU A 340 -7.26 27.51 10.81
N GLU A 341 -6.42 28.45 10.32
CA GLU A 341 -6.37 28.78 8.90
C GLU A 341 -6.03 27.53 8.08
N GLY A 342 -6.87 27.25 7.06
CA GLY A 342 -6.61 26.21 6.07
C GLY A 342 -7.14 24.81 6.41
N HIS A 343 -7.78 24.57 7.56
CA HIS A 343 -8.48 23.31 7.82
C HIS A 343 -9.90 23.38 7.27
N LEU A 344 -10.14 22.66 6.16
CA LEU A 344 -11.40 22.61 5.42
C LEU A 344 -11.98 21.21 5.46
N VAL A 345 -13.30 21.09 5.68
CA VAL A 345 -13.99 19.79 5.87
C VAL A 345 -15.35 19.80 5.17
N SER A 346 -15.65 18.72 4.46
CA SER A 346 -16.93 18.49 3.79
C SER A 346 -17.81 17.58 4.63
N CYS A 347 -18.57 18.17 5.60
CA CYS A 347 -19.47 17.41 6.46
C CYS A 347 -20.64 18.26 6.99
N HIS A 348 -21.88 17.75 6.90
CA HIS A 348 -23.06 18.43 7.45
C HIS A 348 -23.11 18.45 8.98
N ARG A 349 -22.30 17.62 9.65
CA ARG A 349 -22.24 17.55 11.12
C ARG A 349 -21.02 18.26 11.72
N LEU A 350 -20.39 19.13 10.94
CA LEU A 350 -19.16 19.82 11.31
C LEU A 350 -19.26 20.57 12.65
N ALA A 351 -20.37 21.28 12.85
CA ALA A 351 -20.62 22.00 14.11
C ALA A 351 -20.69 21.05 15.33
N GLU A 352 -21.36 19.92 15.18
CA GLU A 352 -21.48 18.93 16.25
C GLU A 352 -20.12 18.28 16.58
N ILE A 353 -19.34 17.90 15.55
CA ILE A 353 -18.01 17.32 15.74
C ILE A 353 -17.11 18.28 16.48
N ARG A 354 -17.10 19.56 16.07
CA ARG A 354 -16.32 20.62 16.73
C ARG A 354 -16.78 20.88 18.16
N ASP A 355 -18.08 21.12 18.37
CA ASP A 355 -18.62 21.59 19.65
C ASP A 355 -18.57 20.50 20.73
N LYS A 356 -18.61 19.23 20.34
CA LYS A 356 -18.48 18.07 21.22
C LYS A 356 -17.05 17.52 21.30
N HIS A 357 -16.09 18.10 20.57
CA HIS A 357 -14.71 17.59 20.45
C HIS A 357 -14.65 16.09 20.14
N MET A 358 -15.47 15.65 19.17
CA MET A 358 -15.60 14.23 18.85
C MET A 358 -14.30 13.67 18.27
N THR A 359 -13.88 12.53 18.79
CA THR A 359 -12.76 11.74 18.31
C THR A 359 -13.21 10.63 17.35
N TYR A 360 -12.27 9.88 16.76
CA TYR A 360 -12.63 8.72 15.93
C TYR A 360 -13.37 7.64 16.74
N GLN A 361 -13.07 7.47 18.03
CA GLN A 361 -13.73 6.49 18.91
C GLN A 361 -15.20 6.83 19.17
N ASP A 362 -15.54 8.12 19.18
CA ASP A 362 -16.95 8.56 19.31
C ASP A 362 -17.77 8.25 18.05
N VAL A 363 -17.10 8.23 16.88
CA VAL A 363 -17.73 7.95 15.58
C VAL A 363 -17.68 6.45 15.22
N TYR A 364 -16.58 5.81 15.56
CA TYR A 364 -16.31 4.40 15.31
C TYR A 364 -16.00 3.71 16.64
N PRO A 365 -17.02 3.23 17.37
CA PRO A 365 -16.81 2.55 18.65
C PRO A 365 -15.99 1.29 18.46
N GLU A 366 -15.18 0.99 19.46
CA GLU A 366 -14.37 -0.20 19.53
C GLU A 366 -15.21 -1.46 19.35
N LEU A 367 -14.65 -2.45 18.67
CA LEU A 367 -15.28 -3.76 18.51
C LEU A 367 -15.05 -4.59 19.76
N GLU A 368 -16.04 -5.39 20.15
CA GLU A 368 -15.89 -6.31 21.26
C GLU A 368 -14.71 -7.28 21.00
N PRO A 369 -13.85 -7.51 22.00
CA PRO A 369 -12.77 -8.47 21.89
C PRO A 369 -13.33 -9.86 21.64
N LEU A 370 -12.63 -10.66 20.83
CA LEU A 370 -13.01 -12.05 20.61
C LEU A 370 -12.84 -12.85 21.92
N PRO A 371 -13.79 -13.75 22.25
CA PRO A 371 -13.59 -14.66 23.36
C PRO A 371 -12.35 -15.52 23.08
N ALA A 372 -11.38 -15.46 23.97
CA ALA A 372 -10.16 -16.27 23.88
C ALA A 372 -10.51 -17.76 24.02
N LYS A 373 -10.79 -18.42 22.89
CA LYS A 373 -11.16 -19.86 22.86
C LYS A 373 -10.07 -20.80 23.41
N TRP A 374 -8.85 -20.26 23.56
CA TRP A 374 -7.69 -20.99 24.06
C TRP A 374 -7.21 -20.48 25.43
N ALA A 375 -7.96 -19.57 26.09
CA ALA A 375 -7.55 -18.97 27.37
C ALA A 375 -7.18 -20.01 28.45
N ASP A 376 -7.78 -21.21 28.38
CA ASP A 376 -7.58 -22.27 29.36
C ASP A 376 -6.38 -23.20 29.06
N VAL A 377 -5.79 -23.13 27.85
CA VAL A 377 -4.69 -23.99 27.43
C VAL A 377 -3.51 -23.15 26.92
N PRO A 378 -2.42 -23.03 27.67
CA PRO A 378 -1.21 -22.35 27.20
C PRO A 378 -0.74 -22.89 25.85
N ARG A 379 -0.20 -21.99 24.99
CA ARG A 379 0.20 -22.34 23.62
C ARG A 379 1.16 -23.53 23.55
N ASP A 380 2.17 -23.53 24.37
CA ASP A 380 3.19 -24.61 24.46
C ASP A 380 2.65 -25.98 24.84
N GLN A 381 1.44 -26.03 25.39
CA GLN A 381 0.73 -27.30 25.74
C GLN A 381 -0.22 -27.75 24.62
N ARG A 382 -0.44 -26.92 23.57
CA ARG A 382 -1.29 -27.32 22.43
C ARG A 382 -0.52 -28.22 21.46
N PRO A 383 -1.21 -29.09 20.69
CA PRO A 383 -0.56 -29.91 19.67
C PRO A 383 0.21 -29.09 18.65
N ILE A 384 1.39 -29.53 18.24
CA ILE A 384 2.13 -28.96 17.14
C ILE A 384 1.48 -29.42 15.83
N VAL A 385 1.03 -28.49 15.01
CA VAL A 385 0.38 -28.74 13.71
C VAL A 385 1.35 -28.64 12.54
N LEU A 386 2.38 -27.79 12.65
CA LEU A 386 3.47 -27.65 11.68
C LEU A 386 4.80 -27.55 12.41
N GLU A 387 5.77 -28.36 12.02
CA GLU A 387 7.15 -28.30 12.52
C GLU A 387 8.12 -28.34 11.34
N VAL A 388 8.98 -27.35 11.28
CA VAL A 388 10.08 -27.23 10.31
C VAL A 388 11.39 -27.31 11.09
N LYS A 389 12.30 -28.22 10.69
CA LYS A 389 13.60 -28.39 11.33
C LYS A 389 14.71 -28.39 10.31
N ASP A 390 15.68 -27.51 10.51
CA ASP A 390 16.92 -27.39 9.73
C ASP A 390 16.67 -27.37 8.21
N LEU A 391 15.60 -26.70 7.78
CA LEU A 391 15.19 -26.66 6.38
C LEU A 391 16.28 -25.96 5.55
N VAL A 392 16.70 -26.61 4.45
CA VAL A 392 17.67 -26.08 3.49
C VAL A 392 17.10 -26.14 2.09
N LYS A 393 17.23 -25.03 1.35
CA LYS A 393 16.90 -24.91 -0.07
C LYS A 393 17.96 -24.11 -0.82
N THR A 394 18.48 -24.71 -1.90
CA THR A 394 19.50 -24.10 -2.77
C THR A 394 19.01 -23.96 -4.20
N PHE A 395 19.52 -22.96 -4.90
CA PHE A 395 19.28 -22.75 -6.33
C PHE A 395 20.61 -22.64 -7.08
N PRO A 396 20.78 -23.30 -8.26
CA PRO A 396 22.00 -23.21 -9.04
C PRO A 396 22.13 -21.83 -9.70
N ILE A 397 23.31 -21.19 -9.54
CA ILE A 397 23.66 -19.95 -10.25
C ILE A 397 24.24 -20.34 -11.61
N GLN A 398 23.54 -19.98 -12.69
CA GLN A 398 24.00 -20.23 -14.06
C GLN A 398 24.79 -19.03 -14.61
N SER A 399 25.88 -19.28 -15.38
CA SER A 399 26.62 -18.22 -16.05
C SER A 399 25.81 -17.62 -17.21
N LYS A 400 25.87 -16.29 -17.39
CA LYS A 400 25.42 -15.59 -18.59
C LYS A 400 26.38 -15.97 -19.76
N GLY A 401 26.03 -16.90 -20.64
CA GLY A 401 26.80 -17.28 -21.81
C GLY A 401 26.17 -18.40 -22.61
N LEU A 402 26.60 -18.58 -23.88
CA LEU A 402 26.12 -19.65 -24.78
C LEU A 402 26.34 -21.07 -24.22
N ILE A 403 27.29 -21.24 -23.30
CA ILE A 403 27.53 -22.48 -22.56
C ILE A 403 27.14 -22.21 -21.11
N ARG A 404 25.99 -22.75 -20.68
CA ARG A 404 25.52 -22.68 -19.29
C ARG A 404 26.47 -23.47 -18.38
N ARG A 405 27.38 -22.77 -17.69
CA ARG A 405 28.25 -23.35 -16.66
C ARG A 405 27.68 -23.00 -15.28
N ASN A 406 27.59 -23.98 -14.38
CA ASN A 406 27.29 -23.74 -12.97
C ASN A 406 28.43 -22.90 -12.37
N LYS A 407 28.11 -21.69 -11.91
CA LYS A 407 29.03 -20.78 -11.17
C LYS A 407 29.02 -21.00 -9.66
N GLY A 408 28.08 -21.81 -9.16
CA GLY A 408 27.88 -22.02 -7.73
C GLY A 408 26.41 -22.28 -7.41
N THR A 409 26.08 -22.33 -6.13
CA THR A 409 24.73 -22.44 -5.60
C THR A 409 24.43 -21.25 -4.70
N MET A 410 23.24 -20.70 -4.80
CA MET A 410 22.71 -19.71 -3.87
C MET A 410 21.83 -20.44 -2.86
N THR A 411 22.09 -20.29 -1.57
CA THR A 411 21.28 -20.84 -0.50
C THR A 411 20.17 -19.84 -0.18
N ALA A 412 18.95 -20.18 -0.58
CA ALA A 412 17.77 -19.31 -0.36
C ALA A 412 17.13 -19.56 1.02
N VAL A 413 17.27 -20.78 1.57
CA VAL A 413 16.84 -21.15 2.93
C VAL A 413 18.00 -21.91 3.56
N ASP A 414 18.46 -21.46 4.70
CA ASP A 414 19.69 -21.93 5.37
C ASP A 414 19.42 -22.31 6.83
N HIS A 415 19.14 -23.60 7.09
CA HIS A 415 18.90 -24.19 8.40
C HIS A 415 17.73 -23.52 9.17
N VAL A 416 16.62 -23.24 8.48
CA VAL A 416 15.42 -22.62 9.06
C VAL A 416 14.68 -23.63 9.92
N SER A 417 14.35 -23.24 11.18
CA SER A 417 13.64 -24.08 12.14
C SER A 417 12.58 -23.26 12.89
N PHE A 418 11.34 -23.76 12.92
CA PHE A 418 10.24 -23.19 13.71
C PHE A 418 9.10 -24.21 13.89
N LYS A 419 8.15 -23.88 14.75
CA LYS A 419 6.96 -24.70 14.99
C LYS A 419 5.72 -23.83 15.14
N ILE A 420 4.56 -24.39 14.79
CA ILE A 420 3.25 -23.75 14.95
C ILE A 420 2.36 -24.70 15.74
N HIS A 421 1.74 -24.18 16.80
CA HIS A 421 0.78 -24.93 17.60
C HIS A 421 -0.65 -24.74 17.07
N GLU A 422 -1.56 -25.62 17.48
CA GLU A 422 -2.97 -25.53 17.08
C GLU A 422 -3.57 -24.19 17.51
N GLY A 423 -4.22 -23.49 16.54
CA GLY A 423 -4.83 -22.18 16.77
C GLY A 423 -3.84 -21.03 16.93
N GLU A 424 -2.56 -21.22 16.61
CA GLU A 424 -1.52 -20.18 16.66
C GLU A 424 -1.42 -19.46 15.31
N THR A 425 -1.18 -18.16 15.36
CA THR A 425 -0.69 -17.36 14.22
C THR A 425 0.80 -17.11 14.39
N MET A 426 1.61 -17.76 13.57
CA MET A 426 3.04 -17.47 13.47
C MET A 426 3.31 -16.59 12.25
N ALA A 427 4.01 -15.49 12.47
CA ALA A 427 4.44 -14.62 11.39
C ALA A 427 5.88 -14.92 10.95
N LEU A 428 6.12 -14.83 9.63
CA LEU A 428 7.45 -14.91 9.03
C LEU A 428 7.72 -13.59 8.31
N VAL A 429 8.63 -12.78 8.85
CA VAL A 429 8.91 -11.41 8.41
C VAL A 429 10.35 -11.24 7.94
N GLY A 430 10.64 -10.16 7.22
CA GLY A 430 11.96 -9.82 6.70
C GLY A 430 11.87 -9.14 5.35
N GLU A 431 12.98 -8.64 4.83
CA GLU A 431 13.06 -7.97 3.53
C GLU A 431 12.74 -8.90 2.35
N SER A 432 12.44 -8.31 1.19
CA SER A 432 12.28 -9.06 -0.06
C SER A 432 13.57 -9.85 -0.39
N GLY A 433 13.41 -11.11 -0.77
CA GLY A 433 14.54 -12.00 -1.02
C GLY A 433 15.16 -12.64 0.23
N SER A 434 14.64 -12.44 1.45
CA SER A 434 15.14 -13.09 2.66
C SER A 434 14.86 -14.59 2.75
N GLY A 435 14.03 -15.17 1.85
CA GLY A 435 13.72 -16.60 1.79
C GLY A 435 12.31 -16.99 2.26
N LYS A 436 11.46 -16.04 2.65
CA LYS A 436 10.09 -16.27 3.17
C LYS A 436 9.21 -17.08 2.23
N SER A 437 8.98 -16.59 1.01
CA SER A 437 8.14 -17.28 0.01
C SER A 437 8.74 -18.62 -0.43
N THR A 438 10.08 -18.75 -0.43
CA THR A 438 10.76 -20.03 -0.69
C THR A 438 10.44 -21.03 0.44
N THR A 439 10.50 -20.61 1.69
CA THR A 439 10.16 -21.44 2.85
C THR A 439 8.69 -21.89 2.78
N LEU A 440 7.78 -20.96 2.50
CA LEU A 440 6.35 -21.22 2.34
C LEU A 440 6.09 -22.22 1.20
N THR A 441 6.74 -22.03 0.02
CA THR A 441 6.64 -22.93 -1.14
C THR A 441 7.08 -24.34 -0.80
N GLN A 442 8.19 -24.50 -0.07
CA GLN A 442 8.68 -25.84 0.34
C GLN A 442 7.66 -26.57 1.23
N ILE A 443 6.97 -25.85 2.11
CA ILE A 443 5.90 -26.41 2.96
C ILE A 443 4.68 -26.80 2.09
N MET A 444 4.27 -25.90 1.17
CA MET A 444 3.10 -26.08 0.31
C MET A 444 3.22 -27.25 -0.66
N GLU A 445 4.41 -27.46 -1.23
CA GLU A 445 4.66 -28.50 -2.21
C GLU A 445 4.51 -29.91 -1.63
N LEU A 446 4.65 -30.06 -0.31
CA LEU A 446 4.63 -31.36 0.38
C LEU A 446 5.62 -32.37 -0.25
N MET A 447 6.80 -31.89 -0.64
CA MET A 447 7.87 -32.68 -1.21
C MET A 447 9.03 -32.77 -0.22
N LYS A 448 9.80 -33.88 -0.33
CA LYS A 448 11.00 -34.06 0.49
C LYS A 448 11.96 -32.87 0.31
N PRO A 449 12.33 -32.15 1.36
CA PRO A 449 13.29 -31.06 1.29
C PRO A 449 14.71 -31.54 0.95
N GLU A 450 15.57 -30.63 0.47
CA GLU A 450 16.99 -30.91 0.21
C GLU A 450 17.75 -31.23 1.50
N GLY A 451 17.47 -30.49 2.58
CA GLY A 451 17.98 -30.71 3.92
C GLY A 451 16.93 -30.45 4.97
N GLY A 452 17.06 -31.09 6.12
CA GLY A 452 16.11 -30.96 7.21
C GLY A 452 14.83 -31.77 7.06
N SER A 453 13.78 -31.36 7.76
CA SER A 453 12.48 -32.05 7.74
C SER A 453 11.32 -31.08 7.93
N ILE A 454 10.17 -31.41 7.32
CA ILE A 454 8.89 -30.73 7.52
C ILE A 454 7.88 -31.76 7.99
N THR A 455 7.23 -31.50 9.11
CA THR A 455 6.20 -32.34 9.71
C THR A 455 4.88 -31.60 9.76
N VAL A 456 3.84 -32.13 9.13
CA VAL A 456 2.49 -31.56 9.10
C VAL A 456 1.53 -32.50 9.80
N LEU A 457 0.83 -32.02 10.82
CA LEU A 457 -0.11 -32.81 11.65
C LEU A 457 0.51 -34.13 12.13
N GLY A 458 1.77 -34.09 12.60
CA GLY A 458 2.53 -35.23 13.10
C GLY A 458 3.08 -36.17 12.03
N LYS A 459 2.91 -35.90 10.73
CA LYS A 459 3.45 -36.69 9.62
C LYS A 459 4.61 -35.96 8.95
N ASN A 460 5.79 -36.60 8.92
CA ASN A 460 6.91 -36.09 8.14
C ASN A 460 6.60 -36.23 6.63
N ILE A 461 6.69 -35.13 5.88
CA ILE A 461 6.38 -35.11 4.45
C ILE A 461 7.32 -36.00 3.62
N ALA A 462 8.56 -36.24 4.09
CA ALA A 462 9.52 -37.14 3.44
C ALA A 462 9.08 -38.60 3.45
N ASP A 463 8.22 -38.98 4.40
CA ASP A 463 7.75 -40.36 4.58
C ASP A 463 6.44 -40.65 3.85
N ILE A 464 5.89 -39.64 3.12
CA ILE A 464 4.64 -39.80 2.36
C ILE A 464 4.88 -40.68 1.14
N GLY A 465 4.45 -41.96 1.26
CA GLY A 465 4.68 -43.00 0.26
C GLY A 465 3.72 -43.01 -0.93
N ASN A 466 2.55 -42.36 -0.83
CA ASN A 466 1.51 -42.47 -1.83
C ASN A 466 0.68 -41.17 -2.04
N ASN A 467 0.03 -41.07 -3.20
CA ASN A 467 -0.78 -39.93 -3.57
C ASN A 467 -2.03 -39.69 -2.69
N ARG A 468 -2.55 -40.75 -2.07
CA ARG A 468 -3.72 -40.66 -1.17
C ARG A 468 -3.37 -39.89 0.10
N GLU A 469 -2.26 -40.24 0.73
CA GLU A 469 -1.77 -39.57 1.94
C GLU A 469 -1.42 -38.09 1.65
N ARG A 470 -0.77 -37.83 0.51
CA ARG A 470 -0.47 -36.45 0.07
C ARG A 470 -1.75 -35.63 -0.16
N ARG A 471 -2.79 -36.23 -0.75
CA ARG A 471 -4.09 -35.57 -0.93
C ARG A 471 -4.76 -35.26 0.41
N GLU A 472 -4.68 -36.18 1.39
CA GLU A 472 -5.25 -35.94 2.73
C GLU A 472 -4.53 -34.79 3.46
N LEU A 473 -3.21 -34.69 3.34
CA LEU A 473 -2.47 -33.56 3.90
C LEU A 473 -2.80 -32.24 3.18
N ARG A 474 -2.89 -32.24 1.85
CA ARG A 474 -3.30 -31.05 1.09
C ARG A 474 -4.68 -30.54 1.44
N LYS A 475 -5.61 -31.41 1.82
CA LYS A 475 -6.92 -31.01 2.32
C LYS A 475 -6.81 -30.17 3.60
N ASN A 476 -5.86 -30.51 4.48
CA ASN A 476 -5.67 -29.86 5.77
C ASN A 476 -4.71 -28.66 5.72
N LEU A 477 -3.91 -28.52 4.66
CA LEU A 477 -2.96 -27.45 4.44
C LEU A 477 -3.36 -26.71 3.16
N GLN A 478 -3.82 -25.48 3.28
CA GLN A 478 -4.25 -24.64 2.17
C GLN A 478 -3.44 -23.35 2.13
N VAL A 479 -3.46 -22.68 0.98
CA VAL A 479 -2.68 -21.45 0.75
C VAL A 479 -3.56 -20.34 0.19
N ILE A 480 -3.29 -19.11 0.65
CA ILE A 480 -3.82 -17.88 0.08
C ILE A 480 -2.62 -17.10 -0.45
N PHE A 481 -2.61 -16.84 -1.75
CA PHE A 481 -1.52 -16.16 -2.45
C PHE A 481 -1.67 -14.63 -2.40
N GLN A 482 -0.57 -13.93 -2.63
CA GLN A 482 -0.43 -12.48 -2.60
C GLN A 482 -1.44 -11.75 -3.49
N ASP A 483 -1.63 -12.22 -4.73
CA ASP A 483 -2.57 -11.62 -5.66
C ASP A 483 -3.81 -12.50 -5.86
N PRO A 484 -4.99 -12.04 -5.41
CA PRO A 484 -6.23 -12.78 -5.60
C PRO A 484 -6.61 -12.95 -7.08
N MET A 485 -6.18 -12.03 -7.98
CA MET A 485 -6.45 -12.15 -9.41
C MET A 485 -5.69 -13.30 -10.05
N SER A 486 -4.45 -13.55 -9.63
CA SER A 486 -3.66 -14.68 -10.12
C SER A 486 -4.17 -16.02 -9.59
N SER A 487 -4.89 -16.02 -8.45
CA SER A 487 -5.41 -17.23 -7.82
C SER A 487 -6.82 -17.60 -8.27
N LEU A 488 -7.59 -16.68 -8.85
CA LEU A 488 -8.96 -16.89 -9.34
C LEU A 488 -8.99 -16.84 -10.87
N ASP A 489 -9.43 -17.92 -11.54
CA ASP A 489 -9.58 -17.88 -13.00
C ASP A 489 -10.69 -16.87 -13.38
N PRO A 490 -10.36 -15.77 -14.11
CA PRO A 490 -11.33 -14.72 -14.43
C PRO A 490 -12.48 -15.19 -15.34
N ARG A 491 -12.36 -16.36 -15.95
CA ARG A 491 -13.35 -16.97 -16.84
C ARG A 491 -14.30 -17.93 -16.12
N MET A 492 -14.06 -18.21 -14.85
CA MET A 492 -14.90 -19.09 -14.04
C MET A 492 -15.84 -18.27 -13.16
N PRO A 493 -17.15 -18.59 -13.09
CA PRO A 493 -18.03 -18.00 -12.08
C PRO A 493 -17.60 -18.42 -10.69
N ILE A 494 -17.94 -17.61 -9.67
CA ILE A 494 -17.52 -17.86 -8.29
C ILE A 494 -17.97 -19.23 -7.79
N TYR A 495 -19.16 -19.70 -8.23
CA TYR A 495 -19.61 -21.05 -7.92
C TYR A 495 -18.57 -22.11 -8.29
N ASP A 496 -18.06 -22.08 -9.52
CA ASP A 496 -17.10 -23.09 -9.98
C ASP A 496 -15.75 -22.94 -9.30
N VAL A 497 -15.30 -21.72 -9.03
CA VAL A 497 -14.09 -21.44 -8.23
C VAL A 497 -14.16 -22.08 -6.86
N LEU A 498 -15.30 -21.97 -6.16
CA LEU A 498 -15.49 -22.55 -4.82
C LEU A 498 -15.78 -24.04 -4.86
N ALA A 499 -16.42 -24.54 -5.93
CA ALA A 499 -16.71 -25.97 -6.11
C ALA A 499 -15.48 -26.80 -6.48
N GLU A 500 -14.49 -26.22 -7.17
CA GLU A 500 -13.30 -26.92 -7.64
C GLU A 500 -12.59 -27.77 -6.57
N PRO A 501 -12.19 -27.20 -5.40
CA PRO A 501 -11.52 -27.97 -4.35
C PRO A 501 -12.43 -29.08 -3.75
N LEU A 502 -13.74 -28.88 -3.74
CA LEU A 502 -14.72 -29.87 -3.24
C LEU A 502 -14.94 -31.01 -4.24
N LYS A 503 -15.06 -30.67 -5.53
CA LYS A 503 -15.10 -31.66 -6.63
C LYS A 503 -13.83 -32.52 -6.67
N ALA A 504 -12.66 -31.93 -6.43
CA ALA A 504 -11.38 -32.63 -6.31
C ALA A 504 -11.35 -33.61 -5.11
N GLN A 505 -12.18 -33.42 -4.08
CA GLN A 505 -12.39 -34.30 -2.94
C GLN A 505 -13.57 -35.27 -3.16
N HIS A 506 -14.15 -35.31 -4.36
CA HIS A 506 -15.27 -36.17 -4.74
C HIS A 506 -16.55 -35.97 -3.91
N TRP A 507 -16.84 -34.71 -3.52
CA TRP A 507 -18.12 -34.39 -2.88
C TRP A 507 -19.26 -34.47 -3.87
N ASP A 508 -20.45 -34.80 -3.40
CA ASP A 508 -21.69 -34.74 -4.19
C ASP A 508 -22.20 -33.29 -4.33
N ASP A 509 -22.93 -33.02 -5.43
CA ASP A 509 -23.39 -31.66 -5.77
C ASP A 509 -24.26 -31.03 -4.66
N ALA A 510 -25.08 -31.82 -3.97
CA ALA A 510 -25.93 -31.30 -2.89
C ALA A 510 -25.10 -30.78 -1.71
N LYS A 511 -24.03 -31.50 -1.34
CA LYS A 511 -23.08 -31.04 -0.30
C LYS A 511 -22.27 -29.85 -0.77
N ILE A 512 -21.86 -29.83 -2.06
CA ILE A 512 -21.13 -28.70 -2.65
C ILE A 512 -21.99 -27.45 -2.56
N ASN A 513 -23.24 -27.49 -3.02
CA ASN A 513 -24.15 -26.35 -2.98
C ASN A 513 -24.35 -25.78 -1.56
N LYS A 514 -24.58 -26.68 -0.58
CA LYS A 514 -24.72 -26.27 0.81
C LYS A 514 -23.44 -25.60 1.33
N ARG A 515 -22.28 -26.21 1.05
CA ARG A 515 -20.99 -25.70 1.51
C ARG A 515 -20.64 -24.35 0.90
N ILE A 516 -20.93 -24.13 -0.39
CA ILE A 516 -20.70 -22.83 -1.05
C ILE A 516 -21.54 -21.74 -0.36
N GLY A 517 -22.80 -22.01 -0.04
CA GLY A 517 -23.63 -21.05 0.70
C GLY A 517 -23.04 -20.70 2.07
N GLU A 518 -22.58 -21.72 2.82
CA GLU A 518 -21.88 -21.53 4.12
C GLU A 518 -20.60 -20.70 3.96
N LEU A 519 -19.78 -20.97 2.95
CA LEU A 519 -18.52 -20.28 2.69
C LEU A 519 -18.76 -18.80 2.34
N MET A 520 -19.74 -18.52 1.47
CA MET A 520 -20.08 -17.14 1.11
C MET A 520 -20.56 -16.35 2.33
N TYR A 521 -21.36 -16.98 3.19
CA TYR A 521 -21.80 -16.36 4.44
C TYR A 521 -20.63 -16.11 5.39
N LEU A 522 -19.75 -17.09 5.61
CA LEU A 522 -18.58 -16.98 6.49
C LEU A 522 -17.64 -15.82 6.11
N VAL A 523 -17.47 -15.56 4.83
CA VAL A 523 -16.61 -14.44 4.37
C VAL A 523 -17.37 -13.13 4.15
N GLY A 524 -18.67 -13.09 4.48
CA GLY A 524 -19.50 -11.89 4.38
C GLY A 524 -19.79 -11.45 2.94
N ILE A 525 -19.91 -12.39 2.00
CA ILE A 525 -20.34 -12.17 0.61
C ILE A 525 -21.76 -12.69 0.43
N ASN A 526 -22.62 -11.90 -0.27
CA ASN A 526 -23.98 -12.34 -0.54
C ASN A 526 -23.99 -13.64 -1.38
N PRO A 527 -24.62 -14.72 -0.90
CA PRO A 527 -24.71 -15.98 -1.63
C PRO A 527 -25.32 -15.88 -3.04
N ASP A 528 -26.18 -14.89 -3.30
CA ASP A 528 -26.78 -14.66 -4.62
C ASP A 528 -25.76 -14.25 -5.70
N TYR A 529 -24.52 -13.98 -5.32
CA TYR A 529 -23.46 -13.55 -6.24
C TYR A 529 -22.60 -14.71 -6.77
N VAL A 530 -22.98 -15.95 -6.53
CA VAL A 530 -22.21 -17.15 -6.95
C VAL A 530 -22.03 -17.26 -8.46
N ASP A 531 -22.99 -16.74 -9.25
CA ASP A 531 -22.94 -16.79 -10.72
C ASP A 531 -22.10 -15.65 -11.33
N ARG A 532 -21.62 -14.73 -10.51
CA ARG A 532 -20.77 -13.61 -10.98
C ARG A 532 -19.34 -14.06 -11.22
N PHE A 533 -18.65 -13.33 -12.09
CA PHE A 533 -17.23 -13.54 -12.39
C PHE A 533 -16.32 -12.69 -11.48
N PRO A 534 -15.07 -13.12 -11.23
CA PRO A 534 -14.13 -12.38 -10.38
C PRO A 534 -13.96 -10.90 -10.75
N SER A 535 -14.00 -10.55 -12.02
CA SER A 535 -13.90 -9.17 -12.51
C SER A 535 -15.01 -8.23 -12.02
N GLN A 536 -16.15 -8.79 -11.59
CA GLN A 536 -17.31 -8.03 -11.11
C GLN A 536 -17.26 -7.72 -9.60
N PHE A 537 -16.17 -8.10 -8.92
CA PHE A 537 -15.96 -7.88 -7.49
C PHE A 537 -14.82 -6.89 -7.23
N SER A 538 -14.92 -6.15 -6.11
CA SER A 538 -13.82 -5.30 -5.65
C SER A 538 -12.62 -6.13 -5.18
N GLY A 539 -11.43 -5.51 -5.04
CA GLY A 539 -10.22 -6.19 -4.55
C GLY A 539 -10.45 -6.92 -3.23
N GLY A 540 -11.04 -6.25 -2.25
CA GLY A 540 -11.36 -6.86 -0.95
C GLY A 540 -12.40 -7.99 -1.02
N GLN A 541 -13.38 -7.90 -1.92
CA GLN A 541 -14.32 -8.98 -2.14
C GLN A 541 -13.65 -10.19 -2.80
N ARG A 542 -12.76 -9.97 -3.77
CA ARG A 542 -11.96 -11.06 -4.38
C ARG A 542 -11.09 -11.75 -3.34
N GLN A 543 -10.47 -10.99 -2.44
CA GLN A 543 -9.68 -11.55 -1.34
C GLN A 543 -10.55 -12.43 -0.41
N ARG A 544 -11.75 -11.97 -0.06
CA ARG A 544 -12.71 -12.77 0.71
C ARG A 544 -13.11 -14.06 -0.01
N ILE A 545 -13.27 -14.03 -1.32
CA ILE A 545 -13.55 -15.20 -2.16
C ILE A 545 -12.34 -16.16 -2.17
N ALA A 546 -11.11 -15.65 -2.27
CA ALA A 546 -9.90 -16.46 -2.18
C ALA A 546 -9.77 -17.14 -0.80
N ILE A 547 -10.12 -16.43 0.28
CA ILE A 547 -10.23 -17.00 1.63
C ILE A 547 -11.31 -18.10 1.67
N ALA A 548 -12.50 -17.85 1.12
CA ALA A 548 -13.58 -18.85 1.05
C ALA A 548 -13.13 -20.13 0.30
N ARG A 549 -12.42 -19.97 -0.83
CA ARG A 549 -11.86 -21.10 -1.60
C ARG A 549 -10.87 -21.91 -0.77
N ALA A 550 -9.97 -21.25 -0.04
CA ALA A 550 -9.02 -21.95 0.85
C ALA A 550 -9.74 -22.69 2.00
N LEU A 551 -10.84 -22.13 2.51
CA LEU A 551 -11.65 -22.72 3.58
C LEU A 551 -12.56 -23.88 3.10
N ALA A 552 -12.70 -24.11 1.80
CA ALA A 552 -13.66 -25.05 1.23
C ALA A 552 -13.54 -26.46 1.86
N THR A 553 -12.31 -26.93 2.05
CA THR A 553 -11.99 -28.29 2.57
C THR A 553 -11.93 -28.37 4.09
N ASN A 554 -12.26 -27.31 4.84
CA ASN A 554 -12.06 -27.21 6.31
C ASN A 554 -10.61 -27.49 6.72
N PRO A 555 -9.64 -26.70 6.26
CA PRO A 555 -8.23 -26.91 6.56
C PRO A 555 -7.92 -26.68 8.06
N LYS A 556 -6.84 -27.30 8.52
CA LYS A 556 -6.28 -27.07 9.86
C LYS A 556 -5.20 -25.98 9.86
N ILE A 557 -4.56 -25.78 8.72
CA ILE A 557 -3.47 -24.84 8.55
C ILE A 557 -3.71 -24.03 7.29
N LEU A 558 -3.62 -22.69 7.39
CA LEU A 558 -3.56 -21.77 6.25
C LEU A 558 -2.18 -21.15 6.16
N LEU A 559 -1.59 -21.24 4.98
CA LEU A 559 -0.40 -20.49 4.60
C LEU A 559 -0.87 -19.21 3.92
N LEU A 560 -0.47 -18.06 4.45
CA LEU A 560 -0.91 -16.75 4.02
C LEU A 560 0.32 -16.01 3.46
N ASP A 561 0.42 -15.90 2.13
CA ASP A 561 1.52 -15.19 1.46
C ASP A 561 1.06 -13.78 1.09
N GLU A 562 1.40 -12.80 1.93
CA GLU A 562 1.05 -11.38 1.78
C GLU A 562 -0.45 -11.13 1.46
N PRO A 563 -1.39 -11.68 2.24
CA PRO A 563 -2.80 -11.74 1.87
C PRO A 563 -3.51 -10.36 1.83
N ILE A 564 -2.83 -9.29 2.22
CA ILE A 564 -3.41 -7.93 2.33
C ILE A 564 -2.59 -6.86 1.58
N ALA A 565 -1.47 -7.22 0.95
CA ALA A 565 -0.47 -6.27 0.43
C ALA A 565 -0.99 -5.25 -0.59
N SER A 566 -2.02 -5.58 -1.36
CA SER A 566 -2.59 -4.73 -2.43
C SER A 566 -3.93 -4.10 -2.07
N LEU A 567 -4.28 -4.07 -0.78
CA LEU A 567 -5.58 -3.60 -0.32
C LEU A 567 -5.47 -2.27 0.41
N ASP A 568 -6.48 -1.43 0.29
CA ASP A 568 -6.60 -0.20 1.08
C ASP A 568 -6.70 -0.51 2.58
N VAL A 569 -6.18 0.38 3.43
CA VAL A 569 -6.07 0.22 4.90
C VAL A 569 -7.38 -0.23 5.56
N SER A 570 -8.51 0.39 5.19
CA SER A 570 -9.83 0.03 5.71
C SER A 570 -10.26 -1.40 5.33
N ILE A 571 -9.91 -1.83 4.11
CA ILE A 571 -10.20 -3.20 3.63
C ILE A 571 -9.25 -4.19 4.32
N GLN A 572 -7.98 -3.84 4.50
CA GLN A 572 -7.01 -4.64 5.25
C GLN A 572 -7.52 -4.95 6.66
N ALA A 573 -7.96 -3.91 7.41
CA ALA A 573 -8.54 -4.08 8.73
C ALA A 573 -9.72 -5.07 8.73
N GLY A 574 -10.59 -4.98 7.73
CA GLY A 574 -11.72 -5.90 7.58
C GLY A 574 -11.33 -7.35 7.24
N ILE A 575 -10.22 -7.58 6.53
CA ILE A 575 -9.68 -8.91 6.25
C ILE A 575 -8.97 -9.49 7.49
N ILE A 576 -8.21 -8.66 8.22
CA ILE A 576 -7.54 -9.08 9.47
C ILE A 576 -8.59 -9.56 10.47
N ASN A 577 -9.62 -8.77 10.74
CA ASN A 577 -10.73 -9.16 11.62
C ASN A 577 -11.43 -10.43 11.14
N LEU A 578 -11.62 -10.61 9.83
CA LEU A 578 -12.18 -11.84 9.28
C LEU A 578 -11.28 -13.05 9.59
N LEU A 579 -9.97 -12.92 9.42
CA LEU A 579 -9.03 -14.00 9.74
C LEU A 579 -9.04 -14.35 11.24
N GLU A 580 -9.12 -13.34 12.12
CA GLU A 580 -9.27 -13.55 13.57
C GLU A 580 -10.59 -14.26 13.91
N ASP A 581 -11.71 -13.83 13.32
CA ASP A 581 -13.02 -14.48 13.50
C ASP A 581 -12.98 -15.94 13.06
N LEU A 582 -12.42 -16.22 11.89
CA LEU A 582 -12.25 -17.58 11.35
C LEU A 582 -11.34 -18.44 12.21
N GLN A 583 -10.24 -17.90 12.72
CA GLN A 583 -9.35 -18.60 13.63
C GLN A 583 -10.07 -18.96 14.93
N ALA A 584 -10.77 -17.99 15.50
CA ALA A 584 -11.55 -18.18 16.72
C ALA A 584 -12.68 -19.22 16.55
N GLU A 585 -13.38 -19.23 15.41
CA GLU A 585 -14.51 -20.13 15.16
C GLU A 585 -14.07 -21.53 14.73
N LEU A 586 -13.12 -21.62 13.80
CA LEU A 586 -12.73 -22.86 13.13
C LEU A 586 -11.45 -23.50 13.71
N LYS A 587 -10.76 -22.81 14.63
CA LYS A 587 -9.51 -23.26 15.26
C LYS A 587 -8.40 -23.55 14.24
N ILE A 588 -8.29 -22.69 13.23
CA ILE A 588 -7.29 -22.78 12.18
C ILE A 588 -5.98 -22.15 12.68
N SER A 589 -4.86 -22.75 12.32
CA SER A 589 -3.53 -22.19 12.58
C SER A 589 -3.01 -21.48 11.33
N TYR A 590 -2.29 -20.37 11.51
CA TYR A 590 -1.78 -19.57 10.42
C TYR A 590 -0.25 -19.55 10.39
N LEU A 591 0.33 -19.72 9.20
CA LEU A 591 1.66 -19.22 8.87
C LEU A 591 1.46 -17.95 8.02
N PHE A 592 1.72 -16.79 8.60
CA PHE A 592 1.47 -15.50 8.00
C PHE A 592 2.77 -14.88 7.50
N VAL A 593 2.91 -14.71 6.19
CA VAL A 593 4.02 -13.98 5.58
C VAL A 593 3.53 -12.59 5.22
N ALA A 594 4.18 -11.54 5.72
CA ALA A 594 3.89 -10.16 5.35
C ALA A 594 5.14 -9.28 5.47
N HIS A 595 5.07 -8.12 4.84
CA HIS A 595 6.04 -7.04 4.96
C HIS A 595 5.53 -5.91 5.86
N ASP A 596 4.22 -5.82 6.12
CA ASP A 596 3.65 -4.85 7.05
C ASP A 596 3.75 -5.36 8.50
N LEU A 597 4.74 -4.82 9.19
CA LEU A 597 5.06 -5.23 10.55
C LEU A 597 4.06 -4.70 11.58
N ALA A 598 3.33 -3.62 11.29
CA ALA A 598 2.27 -3.13 12.18
C ALA A 598 1.09 -4.12 12.22
N VAL A 599 0.72 -4.66 11.05
CA VAL A 599 -0.27 -5.73 10.94
C VAL A 599 0.20 -7.01 11.63
N ILE A 600 1.48 -7.38 11.46
CA ILE A 600 2.04 -8.58 12.11
C ILE A 600 1.96 -8.46 13.63
N ARG A 601 2.31 -7.31 14.21
CA ARG A 601 2.17 -7.09 15.65
C ARG A 601 0.74 -7.31 16.13
N HIS A 602 -0.23 -6.94 15.29
CA HIS A 602 -1.66 -7.05 15.61
C HIS A 602 -2.18 -8.49 15.59
N ILE A 603 -1.82 -9.29 14.56
CA ILE A 603 -2.46 -10.60 14.33
C ILE A 603 -1.65 -11.80 14.85
N SER A 604 -0.34 -11.67 15.09
CA SER A 604 0.52 -12.82 15.36
C SER A 604 0.78 -13.05 16.85
N ASP A 605 0.80 -14.34 17.25
CA ASP A 605 1.24 -14.78 18.57
C ASP A 605 2.78 -14.83 18.63
N THR A 606 3.41 -15.35 17.58
CA THR A 606 4.86 -15.47 17.46
C THR A 606 5.37 -14.92 16.15
N VAL A 607 6.61 -14.46 16.16
CA VAL A 607 7.28 -13.93 14.97
C VAL A 607 8.67 -14.54 14.78
N ALA A 608 8.99 -14.88 13.53
CA ALA A 608 10.33 -15.25 13.08
C ALA A 608 10.82 -14.23 12.07
N VAL A 609 11.94 -13.60 12.37
CA VAL A 609 12.59 -12.60 11.50
C VAL A 609 13.63 -13.31 10.64
N MET A 610 13.44 -13.26 9.31
CA MET A 610 14.36 -13.85 8.34
C MET A 610 15.28 -12.81 7.70
N HIS A 611 16.56 -13.12 7.65
CA HIS A 611 17.56 -12.35 6.92
C HIS A 611 18.51 -13.28 6.18
N LEU A 612 18.71 -13.06 4.86
CA LEU A 612 19.60 -13.84 4.00
C LEU A 612 19.45 -15.37 4.16
N GLY A 613 18.22 -15.86 4.18
CA GLY A 613 17.88 -17.28 4.26
C GLY A 613 17.85 -17.86 5.66
N LYS A 614 18.17 -17.10 6.72
CA LYS A 614 18.25 -17.56 8.11
C LYS A 614 17.20 -16.88 8.98
N ILE A 615 16.72 -17.57 10.01
CA ILE A 615 16.01 -16.92 11.10
C ILE A 615 17.04 -16.33 12.05
N VAL A 616 17.05 -14.99 12.18
CA VAL A 616 17.95 -14.23 13.05
C VAL A 616 17.37 -13.94 14.41
N GLU A 617 16.03 -13.89 14.50
CA GLU A 617 15.30 -13.74 15.75
C GLU A 617 13.97 -14.48 15.69
N TYR A 618 13.56 -15.11 16.82
CA TYR A 618 12.30 -15.85 16.97
C TYR A 618 11.79 -15.75 18.40
N GLY A 619 10.53 -15.43 18.59
CA GLY A 619 9.92 -15.30 19.90
C GLY A 619 8.44 -14.95 19.89
N GLU A 620 7.92 -14.67 21.08
CA GLU A 620 6.61 -14.03 21.25
C GLU A 620 6.63 -12.67 20.54
N THR A 621 5.55 -12.32 19.86
CA THR A 621 5.49 -11.10 19.07
C THR A 621 5.81 -9.85 19.91
N GLU A 622 5.17 -9.71 21.09
CA GLU A 622 5.39 -8.56 21.96
C GLU A 622 6.82 -8.47 22.50
N ASP A 623 7.48 -9.60 22.77
CA ASP A 623 8.87 -9.62 23.23
C ASP A 623 9.81 -9.15 22.13
N VAL A 624 9.63 -9.63 20.88
CA VAL A 624 10.48 -9.25 19.74
C VAL A 624 10.27 -7.77 19.36
N TYR A 625 9.04 -7.25 19.43
CA TYR A 625 8.74 -5.85 19.11
C TYR A 625 9.20 -4.89 20.19
N THR A 626 9.12 -5.27 21.47
CA THR A 626 9.47 -4.40 22.59
C THR A 626 10.96 -4.46 22.92
N TYR A 627 11.57 -5.65 22.81
CA TYR A 627 12.96 -5.91 23.19
C TYR A 627 13.73 -6.68 22.10
N PRO A 628 13.82 -6.13 20.85
CA PRO A 628 14.52 -6.81 19.76
C PRO A 628 16.01 -6.95 20.10
N LYS A 629 16.53 -8.16 19.97
CA LYS A 629 17.92 -8.50 20.32
C LYS A 629 18.87 -8.42 19.12
N ASP A 630 18.40 -8.89 17.98
CA ASP A 630 19.20 -8.90 16.76
C ASP A 630 19.27 -7.49 16.12
N PRO A 631 20.47 -7.03 15.70
CA PRO A 631 20.62 -5.71 15.08
C PRO A 631 19.77 -5.52 13.81
N TYR A 632 19.60 -6.56 12.99
CA TYR A 632 18.74 -6.50 11.81
C TYR A 632 17.26 -6.30 12.20
N THR A 633 16.78 -7.00 13.23
CA THR A 633 15.42 -6.82 13.75
C THR A 633 15.21 -5.39 14.25
N GLN A 634 16.20 -4.81 14.96
CA GLN A 634 16.12 -3.42 15.42
C GLN A 634 16.03 -2.43 14.26
N ALA A 635 16.83 -2.63 13.21
CA ALA A 635 16.75 -1.79 12.01
C ALA A 635 15.40 -1.93 11.31
N LEU A 636 14.92 -3.16 11.12
CA LEU A 636 13.65 -3.49 10.48
C LEU A 636 12.47 -2.83 11.21
N LEU A 637 12.40 -2.95 12.54
CA LEU A 637 11.34 -2.33 13.35
C LEU A 637 11.44 -0.81 13.37
N SER A 638 12.66 -0.25 13.35
CA SER A 638 12.85 1.20 13.28
C SER A 638 12.41 1.83 11.96
N ALA A 639 12.25 1.03 10.91
CA ALA A 639 11.82 1.51 9.59
C ALA A 639 10.29 1.62 9.44
N ILE A 640 9.50 1.02 10.34
CA ILE A 640 8.02 1.05 10.28
C ILE A 640 7.55 2.49 10.41
N PRO A 641 6.75 3.04 9.46
CA PRO A 641 6.23 4.40 9.58
C PRO A 641 5.17 4.48 10.68
N ILE A 642 5.22 5.54 11.47
CA ILE A 642 4.28 5.79 12.57
C ILE A 642 3.25 6.83 12.11
N PRO A 643 1.93 6.55 12.21
CA PRO A 643 0.89 7.49 11.80
C PRO A 643 0.67 8.60 12.86
N ASP A 644 1.77 9.23 13.26
CA ASP A 644 1.84 10.38 14.15
C ASP A 644 2.97 11.30 13.70
N PRO A 645 2.66 12.51 13.17
CA PRO A 645 3.67 13.42 12.64
C PRO A 645 4.70 13.86 13.69
N GLN A 646 4.30 14.02 14.96
CA GLN A 646 5.20 14.48 16.02
C GLN A 646 6.23 13.42 16.39
N ILE A 647 5.83 12.16 16.35
CA ILE A 647 6.73 11.03 16.61
C ILE A 647 7.56 10.73 15.36
N GLU A 648 6.91 10.55 14.19
CA GLU A 648 7.55 10.08 12.95
C GLU A 648 8.64 11.04 12.48
N ARG A 649 8.45 12.36 12.58
CA ARG A 649 9.42 13.36 12.12
C ARG A 649 10.62 13.53 13.06
N THR A 650 10.48 13.12 14.31
CA THR A 650 11.53 13.32 15.35
C THR A 650 12.31 12.06 15.66
N ARG A 651 11.79 10.88 15.35
CA ARG A 651 12.45 9.61 15.62
C ARG A 651 13.69 9.40 14.75
N LYS A 652 14.71 8.75 15.30
CA LYS A 652 15.91 8.35 14.59
C LYS A 652 15.72 6.94 14.05
N ARG A 653 15.80 6.79 12.73
CA ARG A 653 15.78 5.49 12.06
C ARG A 653 17.17 4.87 12.04
N LEU A 654 17.21 3.54 12.12
CA LEU A 654 18.41 2.73 12.09
C LEU A 654 18.45 1.92 10.78
N VAL A 655 19.63 1.72 10.25
CA VAL A 655 19.88 0.85 9.08
C VAL A 655 20.91 -0.20 9.47
N TYR A 656 20.67 -1.42 9.05
CA TYR A 656 21.61 -2.52 9.21
C TYR A 656 22.55 -2.59 7.99
N GLN A 657 23.84 -2.36 8.22
CA GLN A 657 24.85 -2.39 7.17
C GLN A 657 26.13 -3.09 7.70
N ASP A 658 26.64 -4.07 6.94
CA ASP A 658 27.89 -4.81 7.23
C ASP A 658 27.96 -5.35 8.68
N GLY A 659 26.83 -5.87 9.18
CA GLY A 659 26.75 -6.44 10.53
C GLY A 659 26.60 -5.42 11.66
N LYS A 660 26.37 -4.14 11.34
CA LYS A 660 26.27 -3.04 12.33
C LYS A 660 25.01 -2.21 12.12
N LEU A 661 24.54 -1.63 13.22
CA LEU A 661 23.52 -0.59 13.19
C LEU A 661 24.16 0.77 12.96
N VAL A 662 23.66 1.50 11.96
CA VAL A 662 24.06 2.88 11.68
C VAL A 662 22.80 3.78 11.62
N PRO A 663 22.87 5.05 12.03
CA PRO A 663 21.76 5.99 11.81
C PRO A 663 21.49 6.17 10.32
N ALA A 664 20.22 6.15 9.90
CA ALA A 664 19.83 6.32 8.49
C ALA A 664 20.38 7.62 7.89
N GLU A 665 20.42 8.68 8.68
CA GLU A 665 20.95 10.00 8.28
C GLU A 665 22.42 9.96 7.85
N SER A 666 23.22 9.01 8.37
CA SER A 666 24.65 8.85 8.02
C SER A 666 24.88 8.27 6.63
N LEU A 667 23.85 7.69 6.03
CA LEU A 667 23.90 7.05 4.70
C LEU A 667 23.40 8.00 3.59
N LEU A 668 22.82 9.14 3.96
CA LEU A 668 22.40 10.15 2.99
C LEU A 668 23.62 10.93 2.48
N PRO A 669 23.72 11.22 1.17
CA PRO A 669 24.81 12.01 0.63
C PRO A 669 24.84 13.40 1.28
N THR A 670 25.96 13.70 1.95
CA THR A 670 26.21 14.99 2.64
C THR A 670 26.71 16.06 1.70
N LYS A 671 25.98 16.46 0.68
CA LYS A 671 26.26 17.45 -0.40
C LYS A 671 27.00 16.86 -1.60
N LEU A 672 26.48 17.16 -2.76
CA LEU A 672 27.23 17.21 -4.02
C LEU A 672 28.12 18.46 -4.09
#